data_7ab255be192bcdea7a10f2ed6e2b99ad
#
_entry.id   7ab255be192bcdea7a10f2ed6e2b99ad
#
_cell.length_a   1.000
_cell.length_b   1.000
_cell.length_c   1.000
_cell.angle_alpha   90.00
_cell.angle_beta   90.00
_cell.angle_gamma   90.00
#
_symmetry.space_group_name_H-M   'P 1'
#
loop_
_entity.id
_entity.type
_entity.pdbx_description
1 polymer ?
#
loop_
_entity_poly.entity_id
_entity_poly.type
_entity_poly.pdbx_seq_one_letter_code
_entity_poly.pdbx_strand_id
1 'polypeptide(L)'
;MRRLLVACSLLVSLVSARGGADEALPAERISIRDGFVVERVLSVPRDLGSWVAFCFDDRGRIYASDQGARLFRVTPPPIGSPEEAVVETVSDAWGHSQGMTFIGGALYLMQHGDHAPERFRPDRLLRIRDTDGDDRLDAAETIVEFPRVTGDAANWYEHGHHAVIPGPDGRSIWFVSGDRNALPCDRVRTPRLWNRDSWEHPFTPDPHAGGWVARADLDGANMEVVCVGLRNCYDIAFDREGDLFTFDSDLENDFGLPNYRPCSIRQITSGGDHGWGGRAGEMLWNWPPAWEDIQPPLLEIGPGSPTGICFGHAAAFPPREREALFVCDWSYGRMFTVHLGPGGATRSAGAEPFLSAQGLPIADVAVSPSDHALWFLTGGRGTHSGLYRVTATAVAADPAGEEGGPSADDHAARDRRRALEAFHGRIDPAALDAAWPALPDPDRAIRAAARAAVEWQPVATWQARALAEPDPRTALEALLALARSTAGRRDVQEAIVARLADLDFPALATEEQAWYLRILAISASRHGRFPPDVATAILGRVEPALPTDDREVDVAIVGLASALGSRTFLEPALSLLESARTQEEQVAYVRALVGSAGSAPWTPALRARFVTAALDTVPRWKGGFTARAVRDSMLHQVTALLPPGEREPFAARIEAARAPAPVVPATTRPLVRKWTVDDLADVERDAERGGGDAGRGRRLFAEAACLACHGFRGEGGRAGPDLTGAGRRFTPHDLLVSVLEPSRVIAEQYALQVYRMADGTTFTGRTVNMAGDEVMVATDPNDPGGSEVRYRTGDLEEVVPSPVSFMPEGLLDTLSRDEILDLLAFLRGG
;
A
#
# COMPACT_ATOMS: atom_id res chain seq x y z
N MET A 1 -59.98 33.97 38.16
CA MET A 1 -58.59 33.69 38.39
C MET A 1 -58.07 32.90 37.16
N ARG A 2 -57.55 33.64 36.21
CA ARG A 2 -57.00 33.09 34.96
C ARG A 2 -55.49 32.90 35.09
N ARG A 3 -54.98 31.68 34.85
CA ARG A 3 -53.53 31.41 34.72
C ARG A 3 -53.15 31.61 33.26
N LEU A 4 -52.24 32.56 33.00
CA LEU A 4 -51.55 32.73 31.73
C LEU A 4 -50.46 31.64 31.64
N LEU A 5 -50.54 30.82 30.56
CA LEU A 5 -49.45 30.01 30.05
C LEU A 5 -48.69 30.85 29.03
N VAL A 6 -47.41 31.11 29.34
CA VAL A 6 -46.44 31.67 28.40
C VAL A 6 -45.82 30.51 27.66
N ALA A 7 -46.16 30.38 26.37
CA ALA A 7 -45.48 29.48 25.45
C ALA A 7 -44.26 30.19 24.91
N CYS A 8 -43.03 29.76 25.31
CA CYS A 8 -41.78 30.11 24.65
C CYS A 8 -41.68 29.28 23.35
N SER A 9 -41.95 29.92 22.22
CA SER A 9 -41.64 29.38 20.90
C SER A 9 -40.16 29.60 20.63
N LEU A 10 -39.35 28.54 20.73
CA LEU A 10 -38.00 28.52 20.17
C LEU A 10 -38.18 28.40 18.63
N LEU A 11 -37.99 29.50 17.93
CA LEU A 11 -37.72 29.48 16.50
C LEU A 11 -36.28 28.95 16.33
N VAL A 12 -36.14 27.69 15.99
CA VAL A 12 -34.93 27.16 15.38
C VAL A 12 -34.93 27.65 13.94
N SER A 13 -34.17 28.67 13.67
CA SER A 13 -33.86 29.09 12.30
C SER A 13 -33.03 27.99 11.66
N LEU A 14 -33.67 27.11 10.88
CA LEU A 14 -32.99 26.29 9.89
C LEU A 14 -32.37 27.24 8.85
N VAL A 15 -31.13 27.61 9.06
CA VAL A 15 -30.31 28.14 7.98
C VAL A 15 -30.02 26.95 7.07
N SER A 16 -30.80 26.82 6.01
CA SER A 16 -30.53 25.95 4.88
C SER A 16 -29.28 26.52 4.19
N ALA A 17 -28.11 26.09 4.65
CA ALA A 17 -26.86 26.37 3.97
C ALA A 17 -26.88 25.59 2.65
N ARG A 18 -27.42 26.19 1.60
CA ARG A 18 -27.04 25.87 0.23
C ARG A 18 -25.57 26.28 0.11
N GLY A 19 -24.65 25.38 0.45
CA GLY A 19 -23.27 25.51 0.05
C GLY A 19 -23.27 25.52 -1.48
N GLY A 20 -23.00 26.68 -2.05
CA GLY A 20 -22.93 26.83 -3.50
C GLY A 20 -21.80 25.97 -4.05
N ALA A 21 -21.96 25.43 -5.25
CA ALA A 21 -20.96 24.69 -6.02
C ALA A 21 -19.66 25.49 -6.31
N ASP A 22 -19.55 26.71 -5.79
CA ASP A 22 -18.51 27.69 -6.08
C ASP A 22 -17.57 27.99 -4.90
N GLU A 23 -17.58 27.21 -3.82
CA GLU A 23 -16.68 27.38 -2.67
C GLU A 23 -16.08 26.05 -2.23
N ALA A 24 -14.84 26.11 -1.68
CA ALA A 24 -14.23 25.00 -1.01
C ALA A 24 -15.04 24.55 0.23
N LEU A 25 -14.90 23.31 0.64
CA LEU A 25 -15.69 22.74 1.74
C LEU A 25 -15.61 23.63 3.01
N PRO A 26 -16.73 24.03 3.63
CA PRO A 26 -16.70 24.76 4.89
C PRO A 26 -16.05 23.96 6.02
N ALA A 27 -15.29 24.61 6.89
CA ALA A 27 -14.55 23.95 7.99
C ALA A 27 -15.49 23.18 8.93
N GLU A 28 -16.72 23.65 9.13
CA GLU A 28 -17.74 23.05 10.01
C GLU A 28 -18.22 21.68 9.50
N ARG A 29 -17.92 21.34 8.23
CA ARG A 29 -18.24 20.04 7.63
C ARG A 29 -17.10 19.03 7.75
N ILE A 30 -15.96 19.45 8.33
CA ILE A 30 -14.80 18.60 8.54
C ILE A 30 -14.87 18.06 9.98
N SER A 31 -14.95 16.75 10.11
CA SER A 31 -14.79 16.06 11.38
C SER A 31 -13.32 16.03 11.74
N ILE A 32 -12.96 16.43 12.95
CA ILE A 32 -11.59 16.41 13.43
C ILE A 32 -11.56 15.86 14.86
N ARG A 33 -10.45 15.24 15.24
CA ARG A 33 -10.19 14.71 16.59
C ARG A 33 -10.41 15.78 17.66
N ASP A 34 -10.96 15.36 18.80
CA ASP A 34 -11.13 16.22 19.98
C ASP A 34 -9.80 16.88 20.39
N GLY A 35 -9.86 18.15 20.77
CA GLY A 35 -8.69 18.94 21.14
C GLY A 35 -8.08 19.72 19.97
N PHE A 36 -8.64 19.64 18.77
CA PHE A 36 -8.20 20.40 17.60
C PHE A 36 -9.35 21.16 16.95
N VAL A 37 -9.00 22.19 16.18
CA VAL A 37 -9.95 23.02 15.42
C VAL A 37 -9.40 23.23 14.01
N VAL A 38 -10.28 23.12 13.01
CA VAL A 38 -10.00 23.46 11.63
C VAL A 38 -10.57 24.83 11.31
N GLU A 39 -9.79 25.66 10.63
CA GLU A 39 -10.20 26.93 10.05
C GLU A 39 -9.98 26.90 8.54
N ARG A 40 -10.99 27.25 7.73
CA ARG A 40 -10.80 27.51 6.29
C ARG A 40 -10.30 28.94 6.12
N VAL A 41 -9.02 29.08 5.80
CA VAL A 41 -8.36 30.40 5.63
C VAL A 41 -8.63 30.99 4.27
N LEU A 42 -8.73 30.13 3.24
CA LEU A 42 -8.98 30.58 1.86
C LEU A 42 -9.84 29.56 1.12
N SER A 43 -10.91 30.03 0.48
CA SER A 43 -11.54 29.34 -0.63
C SER A 43 -10.97 29.91 -1.91
N VAL A 44 -10.19 29.11 -2.65
CA VAL A 44 -9.48 29.57 -3.84
C VAL A 44 -10.49 29.89 -4.94
N PRO A 45 -10.53 31.13 -5.49
CA PRO A 45 -11.38 31.41 -6.62
C PRO A 45 -11.16 30.45 -7.80
N ARG A 46 -12.21 29.98 -8.47
CA ARG A 46 -12.11 28.98 -9.55
C ARG A 46 -11.24 29.43 -10.73
N ASP A 47 -11.18 30.73 -11.02
CA ASP A 47 -10.33 31.31 -12.05
C ASP A 47 -8.83 31.22 -11.71
N LEU A 48 -8.49 30.97 -10.43
CA LEU A 48 -7.12 30.69 -10.00
C LEU A 48 -6.76 29.18 -10.08
N GLY A 49 -7.66 28.34 -10.60
CA GLY A 49 -7.42 26.94 -10.91
C GLY A 49 -7.56 25.99 -9.71
N SER A 50 -7.10 24.75 -9.90
CA SER A 50 -7.09 23.73 -8.86
C SER A 50 -5.65 23.54 -8.37
N TRP A 51 -5.40 23.87 -7.10
CA TRP A 51 -4.06 23.85 -6.50
C TRP A 51 -3.74 22.44 -5.99
N VAL A 52 -2.47 22.05 -6.04
CA VAL A 52 -2.06 20.66 -5.75
C VAL A 52 -0.85 20.54 -4.85
N ALA A 53 -0.04 21.58 -4.70
CA ALA A 53 1.11 21.57 -3.81
C ALA A 53 1.34 22.95 -3.20
N PHE A 54 1.92 22.99 -2.02
CA PHE A 54 2.34 24.23 -1.38
C PHE A 54 3.56 24.05 -0.46
N CYS A 55 4.26 25.14 -0.19
CA CYS A 55 5.28 25.22 0.85
C CYS A 55 5.28 26.60 1.51
N PHE A 56 5.96 26.71 2.65
CA PHE A 56 6.19 27.98 3.33
C PHE A 56 7.56 28.56 2.99
N ASP A 57 7.64 29.88 2.87
CA ASP A 57 8.92 30.58 2.89
C ASP A 57 9.38 30.89 4.34
N ASP A 58 10.57 31.47 4.48
CA ASP A 58 11.18 31.82 5.76
C ASP A 58 10.38 32.87 6.57
N ARG A 59 9.40 33.54 5.91
CA ARG A 59 8.51 34.54 6.53
C ARG A 59 7.12 34.01 6.85
N GLY A 60 6.87 32.72 6.57
CA GLY A 60 5.57 32.08 6.79
C GLY A 60 4.52 32.38 5.73
N ARG A 61 4.92 32.91 4.57
CA ARG A 61 4.02 33.02 3.42
C ARG A 61 4.01 31.69 2.68
N ILE A 62 2.91 31.41 2.01
CA ILE A 62 2.68 30.16 1.30
C ILE A 62 2.94 30.39 -0.19
N TYR A 63 3.78 29.54 -0.79
CA TYR A 63 3.83 29.39 -2.25
C TYR A 63 2.97 28.17 -2.62
N ALA A 64 2.08 28.34 -3.62
CA ALA A 64 1.17 27.29 -4.06
C ALA A 64 1.15 27.18 -5.59
N SER A 65 1.08 25.95 -6.12
CA SER A 65 1.01 25.67 -7.55
C SER A 65 -0.35 25.13 -7.95
N ASP A 66 -0.91 25.61 -9.06
CA ASP A 66 -2.07 24.98 -9.67
C ASP A 66 -1.67 23.80 -10.60
N GLN A 67 -2.68 23.09 -11.10
CA GLN A 67 -2.47 22.05 -12.13
C GLN A 67 -2.14 22.63 -13.52
N GLY A 68 -2.14 23.95 -13.65
CA GLY A 68 -1.70 24.68 -14.83
C GLY A 68 -0.27 25.21 -14.66
N ALA A 69 0.01 26.34 -15.27
CA ALA A 69 1.37 26.91 -15.31
C ALA A 69 1.62 27.94 -14.19
N ARG A 70 0.66 28.19 -13.29
CA ARG A 70 0.72 29.33 -12.37
C ARG A 70 1.28 28.96 -11.01
N LEU A 71 2.10 29.87 -10.50
CA LEU A 71 2.62 29.88 -9.14
C LEU A 71 2.04 31.09 -8.40
N PHE A 72 1.52 30.86 -7.21
CA PHE A 72 0.92 31.88 -6.36
C PHE A 72 1.73 32.06 -5.08
N ARG A 73 1.62 33.26 -4.48
CA ARG A 73 2.06 33.56 -3.12
C ARG A 73 0.86 33.99 -2.29
N VAL A 74 0.66 33.35 -1.15
CA VAL A 74 -0.41 33.68 -0.21
C VAL A 74 0.18 34.23 1.07
N THR A 75 -0.27 35.39 1.50
CA THR A 75 0.01 35.91 2.84
C THR A 75 -1.19 35.59 3.72
N PRO A 76 -1.08 34.60 4.65
CA PRO A 76 -2.19 34.24 5.50
C PRO A 76 -2.41 35.27 6.61
N PRO A 77 -3.67 35.47 7.08
CA PRO A 77 -3.94 36.29 8.24
C PRO A 77 -3.46 35.60 9.54
N PRO A 78 -3.19 36.37 10.60
CA PRO A 78 -2.93 35.80 11.91
C PRO A 78 -4.09 34.92 12.39
N ILE A 79 -3.80 33.96 13.29
CA ILE A 79 -4.81 33.09 13.88
C ILE A 79 -5.90 33.91 14.57
N GLY A 80 -7.17 33.66 14.24
CA GLY A 80 -8.31 34.38 14.80
C GLY A 80 -8.51 35.82 14.30
N SER A 81 -7.73 36.25 13.30
CA SER A 81 -7.95 37.53 12.63
C SER A 81 -9.17 37.46 11.71
N PRO A 82 -10.00 38.52 11.62
CA PRO A 82 -11.05 38.61 10.64
C PRO A 82 -10.57 39.04 9.23
N GLU A 83 -9.27 39.26 9.06
CA GLU A 83 -8.66 39.63 7.79
C GLU A 83 -8.70 38.47 6.80
N GLU A 84 -8.79 38.77 5.51
CA GLU A 84 -8.72 37.78 4.45
C GLU A 84 -7.26 37.49 4.03
N ALA A 85 -7.01 36.29 3.55
CA ALA A 85 -5.72 35.95 2.96
C ALA A 85 -5.49 36.76 1.66
N VAL A 86 -4.27 37.27 1.48
CA VAL A 86 -3.89 38.01 0.26
C VAL A 86 -3.22 37.03 -0.70
N VAL A 87 -3.75 36.92 -1.91
CA VAL A 87 -3.23 36.06 -2.97
C VAL A 87 -2.59 36.90 -4.08
N GLU A 88 -1.38 36.57 -4.44
CA GLU A 88 -0.62 37.19 -5.53
C GLU A 88 -0.18 36.15 -6.57
N THR A 89 -0.30 36.41 -7.85
CA THR A 89 0.32 35.58 -8.90
C THR A 89 1.80 35.92 -8.97
N VAL A 90 2.66 34.95 -8.74
CA VAL A 90 4.11 35.09 -8.81
C VAL A 90 4.57 34.88 -10.25
N SER A 91 4.03 33.88 -10.94
CA SER A 91 4.41 33.54 -12.31
C SER A 91 3.30 32.78 -13.03
N ASP A 92 3.18 33.00 -14.33
CA ASP A 92 2.34 32.23 -15.24
C ASP A 92 3.12 31.08 -15.95
N ALA A 93 4.37 30.84 -15.55
CA ALA A 93 5.28 29.90 -16.20
C ALA A 93 5.96 28.89 -15.24
N TRP A 94 5.84 29.10 -13.92
CA TRP A 94 6.54 28.26 -12.91
C TRP A 94 5.59 27.36 -12.11
N GLY A 95 4.36 27.18 -12.54
CA GLY A 95 3.41 26.22 -11.95
C GLY A 95 3.52 24.83 -12.55
N HIS A 96 2.42 24.08 -12.47
CA HIS A 96 2.31 22.66 -12.83
C HIS A 96 3.29 21.81 -12.02
N SER A 97 3.23 22.00 -10.70
CA SER A 97 4.12 21.33 -9.75
C SER A 97 3.32 20.57 -8.69
N GLN A 98 3.75 19.38 -8.37
CA GLN A 98 3.22 18.57 -7.27
C GLN A 98 4.21 18.44 -6.11
N GLY A 99 5.27 19.23 -6.09
CA GLY A 99 6.20 19.26 -4.98
C GLY A 99 7.08 20.50 -5.01
N MET A 100 7.19 21.16 -3.87
CA MET A 100 8.02 22.33 -3.71
C MET A 100 8.51 22.50 -2.27
N THR A 101 9.65 23.17 -2.12
CA THR A 101 10.20 23.51 -0.80
C THR A 101 11.03 24.79 -0.88
N PHE A 102 11.14 25.50 0.24
CA PHE A 102 11.93 26.71 0.35
C PHE A 102 13.20 26.45 1.17
N ILE A 103 14.37 26.65 0.58
CA ILE A 103 15.66 26.38 1.22
C ILE A 103 16.60 27.56 0.98
N GLY A 104 17.05 28.20 2.08
CA GLY A 104 18.09 29.22 2.03
C GLY A 104 17.76 30.40 1.12
N GLY A 105 16.52 30.87 1.12
CA GLY A 105 16.07 32.00 0.31
C GLY A 105 15.74 31.65 -1.16
N ALA A 106 15.69 30.36 -1.50
CA ALA A 106 15.32 29.89 -2.84
C ALA A 106 14.15 28.91 -2.80
N LEU A 107 13.24 29.01 -3.75
CA LEU A 107 12.19 28.03 -3.98
C LEU A 107 12.71 26.93 -4.90
N TYR A 108 12.66 25.68 -4.42
CA TYR A 108 12.89 24.49 -5.24
C TYR A 108 11.53 23.92 -5.65
N LEU A 109 11.32 23.71 -6.94
CA LEU A 109 10.03 23.38 -7.50
C LEU A 109 10.16 22.30 -8.56
N MET A 110 9.43 21.19 -8.37
CA MET A 110 9.35 20.08 -9.31
C MET A 110 8.31 20.40 -10.39
N GLN A 111 8.76 20.88 -11.53
CA GLN A 111 7.88 21.30 -12.63
C GLN A 111 7.63 20.15 -13.60
N HIS A 112 6.37 19.83 -13.84
CA HIS A 112 5.99 18.93 -14.93
C HIS A 112 6.09 19.61 -16.28
N GLY A 113 6.58 18.85 -17.25
CA GLY A 113 6.71 19.25 -18.64
C GLY A 113 5.43 19.05 -19.46
N ASP A 114 5.59 18.85 -20.75
CA ASP A 114 4.54 18.42 -21.68
C ASP A 114 5.04 17.16 -22.40
N HIS A 115 4.37 16.04 -22.17
CA HIS A 115 4.81 14.75 -22.69
C HIS A 115 4.17 14.37 -24.02
N ALA A 116 3.29 15.22 -24.58
CA ALA A 116 2.77 15.03 -25.92
C ALA A 116 3.93 15.03 -26.95
N PRO A 117 4.00 14.03 -27.84
CA PRO A 117 5.15 13.88 -28.76
C PRO A 117 5.46 15.15 -29.56
N GLU A 118 4.42 15.87 -29.97
CA GLU A 118 4.52 17.09 -30.80
C GLU A 118 4.90 18.34 -30.00
N ARG A 119 4.81 18.32 -28.66
CA ARG A 119 5.05 19.46 -27.76
C ARG A 119 5.95 19.10 -26.60
N PHE A 120 6.72 18.05 -26.74
CA PHE A 120 7.52 17.51 -25.63
C PHE A 120 8.37 18.59 -24.95
N ARG A 121 8.20 18.69 -23.65
CA ARG A 121 9.08 19.42 -22.71
C ARG A 121 9.36 18.49 -21.52
N PRO A 122 10.62 18.34 -21.10
CA PRO A 122 10.96 17.48 -19.98
C PRO A 122 10.43 18.04 -18.65
N ASP A 123 10.24 17.16 -17.68
CA ASP A 123 10.08 17.55 -16.29
C ASP A 123 11.40 18.11 -15.78
N ARG A 124 11.34 19.08 -14.87
CA ARG A 124 12.51 19.79 -14.38
C ARG A 124 12.41 20.05 -12.88
N LEU A 125 13.53 19.97 -12.19
CA LEU A 125 13.69 20.57 -10.88
C LEU A 125 14.26 21.98 -11.06
N LEU A 126 13.48 22.97 -10.70
CA LEU A 126 13.86 24.40 -10.78
C LEU A 126 14.34 24.87 -9.41
N ARG A 127 15.34 25.74 -9.41
CA ARG A 127 15.70 26.60 -8.29
C ARG A 127 15.36 28.04 -8.68
N ILE A 128 14.47 28.68 -7.93
CA ILE A 128 13.94 30.01 -8.25
C ILE A 128 14.32 30.96 -7.12
N ARG A 129 14.86 32.14 -7.47
CA ARG A 129 15.41 33.10 -6.50
C ARG A 129 14.92 34.49 -6.77
N ASP A 130 14.95 35.32 -5.74
CA ASP A 130 14.97 36.77 -5.80
C ASP A 130 16.45 37.20 -5.95
N THR A 131 16.80 37.80 -7.10
CA THR A 131 18.21 38.15 -7.40
C THR A 131 18.53 39.61 -7.17
N ASP A 132 17.54 40.49 -7.08
CA ASP A 132 17.72 41.93 -6.85
C ASP A 132 17.28 42.41 -5.45
N GLY A 133 16.66 41.52 -4.67
CA GLY A 133 16.26 41.76 -3.25
C GLY A 133 14.96 42.56 -3.10
N ASP A 134 14.11 42.60 -4.13
CA ASP A 134 12.83 43.31 -4.10
C ASP A 134 11.66 42.49 -3.50
N ASP A 135 11.97 41.31 -2.94
CA ASP A 135 11.02 40.34 -2.36
C ASP A 135 10.13 39.66 -3.44
N ARG A 136 10.61 39.56 -4.67
CA ARG A 136 9.97 38.82 -5.74
C ARG A 136 10.93 37.81 -6.36
N LEU A 137 10.41 36.62 -6.59
CA LEU A 137 11.17 35.62 -7.34
C LEU A 137 11.23 36.04 -8.79
N ASP A 138 12.43 36.22 -9.35
CA ASP A 138 12.67 36.80 -10.68
C ASP A 138 13.54 35.89 -11.57
N ALA A 139 14.29 34.94 -11.02
CA ALA A 139 15.20 34.09 -11.77
C ALA A 139 15.00 32.61 -11.46
N ALA A 140 14.70 31.82 -12.50
CA ALA A 140 14.58 30.38 -12.44
C ALA A 140 15.75 29.70 -13.15
N GLU A 141 16.40 28.78 -12.47
CA GLU A 141 17.47 27.92 -12.95
C GLU A 141 17.03 26.46 -12.95
N THR A 142 17.19 25.75 -14.08
CA THR A 142 17.00 24.30 -14.11
C THR A 142 18.24 23.63 -13.53
N ILE A 143 18.08 22.97 -12.36
CA ILE A 143 19.18 22.24 -11.70
C ILE A 143 19.18 20.75 -12.05
N VAL A 144 18.01 20.19 -12.40
CA VAL A 144 17.88 18.83 -12.94
C VAL A 144 16.86 18.86 -14.07
N GLU A 145 17.19 18.20 -15.17
CA GLU A 145 16.26 17.87 -16.24
C GLU A 145 16.09 16.36 -16.29
N PHE A 146 14.83 15.88 -16.22
CA PHE A 146 14.56 14.45 -16.14
C PHE A 146 14.43 13.83 -17.54
N PRO A 147 14.89 12.59 -17.72
CA PRO A 147 14.85 11.94 -19.02
C PRO A 147 13.40 11.71 -19.48
N ARG A 148 13.21 11.74 -20.78
CA ARG A 148 11.91 11.44 -21.39
C ARG A 148 11.53 10.01 -21.10
N VAL A 149 10.28 9.82 -20.74
CA VAL A 149 9.67 8.49 -20.64
C VAL A 149 9.01 8.09 -21.95
N THR A 150 9.08 6.81 -22.28
CA THR A 150 8.39 6.22 -23.42
C THR A 150 7.12 5.52 -22.93
N GLY A 151 5.95 5.91 -23.44
CA GLY A 151 4.68 5.29 -23.10
C GLY A 151 3.47 6.19 -23.37
N ASP A 152 2.29 5.74 -22.96
CA ASP A 152 1.04 6.45 -23.14
C ASP A 152 1.01 7.71 -22.27
N ALA A 153 0.96 8.88 -22.89
CA ALA A 153 1.18 10.17 -22.23
C ALA A 153 -0.06 10.73 -21.50
N ALA A 154 -1.18 9.99 -21.51
CA ALA A 154 -2.39 10.44 -20.80
C ALA A 154 -2.22 10.30 -19.27
N ASN A 155 -2.46 11.37 -18.54
CA ASN A 155 -2.38 11.45 -17.07
C ASN A 155 -0.97 11.22 -16.49
N TRP A 156 0.04 11.64 -17.23
CA TRP A 156 1.44 11.50 -16.86
C TRP A 156 1.78 12.10 -15.49
N TYR A 157 1.34 13.33 -15.25
CA TYR A 157 1.64 14.11 -14.05
C TYR A 157 1.13 13.46 -12.74
N GLU A 158 0.09 12.65 -12.78
CA GLU A 158 -0.43 11.96 -11.58
C GLU A 158 0.50 10.87 -11.06
N HIS A 159 1.40 10.36 -11.89
CA HIS A 159 2.44 9.38 -11.56
C HIS A 159 3.83 9.90 -11.93
N GLY A 160 3.96 11.22 -11.93
CA GLY A 160 5.16 11.95 -12.33
C GLY A 160 6.19 12.09 -11.23
N HIS A 161 6.98 13.15 -11.35
CA HIS A 161 7.89 13.60 -10.30
C HIS A 161 7.10 14.44 -9.29
N HIS A 162 7.23 14.12 -8.01
CA HIS A 162 6.42 14.75 -6.97
C HIS A 162 7.28 15.53 -5.97
N ALA A 163 7.16 15.25 -4.66
CA ALA A 163 7.81 16.02 -3.62
C ALA A 163 9.30 16.29 -3.83
N VAL A 164 9.73 17.44 -3.40
CA VAL A 164 11.13 17.80 -3.15
C VAL A 164 11.25 18.36 -1.73
N ILE A 165 12.17 17.83 -0.92
CA ILE A 165 12.38 18.23 0.46
C ILE A 165 13.87 18.43 0.77
N PRO A 166 14.23 19.22 1.80
CA PRO A 166 15.61 19.33 2.26
C PRO A 166 16.06 18.01 2.92
N GLY A 167 17.29 17.62 2.68
CA GLY A 167 17.93 16.54 3.43
C GLY A 167 18.29 16.98 4.85
N PRO A 168 18.36 16.03 5.81
CA PRO A 168 18.69 16.34 7.21
C PRO A 168 20.11 16.89 7.41
N ASP A 169 20.97 16.75 6.41
CA ASP A 169 22.34 17.30 6.39
C ASP A 169 22.39 18.80 6.03
N GLY A 170 21.26 19.39 5.61
CA GLY A 170 21.15 20.77 5.17
C GLY A 170 21.95 21.09 3.88
N ARG A 171 22.43 20.07 3.18
CA ARG A 171 23.28 20.19 1.96
C ARG A 171 22.74 19.44 0.77
N SER A 172 21.79 18.57 0.99
CA SER A 172 21.15 17.77 -0.06
C SER A 172 19.67 18.11 -0.19
N ILE A 173 19.14 17.80 -1.36
CA ILE A 173 17.71 17.74 -1.66
C ILE A 173 17.30 16.30 -1.96
N TRP A 174 16.13 15.92 -1.50
CA TRP A 174 15.56 14.61 -1.74
C TRP A 174 14.25 14.77 -2.49
N PHE A 175 14.00 13.88 -3.41
CA PHE A 175 12.79 13.92 -4.22
C PHE A 175 12.31 12.53 -4.62
N VAL A 176 11.03 12.44 -4.93
CA VAL A 176 10.35 11.18 -5.22
C VAL A 176 9.71 11.23 -6.59
N SER A 177 9.57 10.08 -7.20
CA SER A 177 8.87 9.89 -8.46
C SER A 177 7.95 8.68 -8.43
N GLY A 178 6.78 8.82 -9.04
CA GLY A 178 5.90 7.71 -9.35
C GLY A 178 6.45 6.79 -10.45
N ASP A 179 5.72 5.71 -10.72
CA ASP A 179 6.15 4.57 -11.54
C ASP A 179 6.18 4.81 -13.05
N ARG A 180 5.83 6.01 -13.49
CA ARG A 180 5.79 6.36 -14.92
C ARG A 180 7.11 6.92 -15.47
N ASN A 181 8.12 7.11 -14.61
CA ASN A 181 9.35 7.79 -14.94
C ASN A 181 10.54 6.83 -15.02
N ALA A 182 11.46 7.13 -15.94
CA ALA A 182 12.75 6.49 -15.98
C ALA A 182 13.62 6.90 -14.78
N LEU A 183 14.65 6.12 -14.49
CA LEU A 183 15.65 6.51 -13.49
C LEU A 183 16.35 7.79 -13.93
N PRO A 184 16.58 8.74 -13.01
CA PRO A 184 17.16 10.04 -13.33
C PRO A 184 18.68 9.98 -13.56
N CYS A 185 19.34 8.90 -13.13
CA CYS A 185 20.79 8.72 -13.26
C CYS A 185 21.18 7.24 -13.15
N ASP A 186 22.42 6.94 -13.51
CA ASP A 186 23.01 5.60 -13.45
C ASP A 186 23.53 5.22 -12.04
N ARG A 187 23.61 6.18 -11.11
CA ARG A 187 24.01 5.92 -9.72
C ARG A 187 22.80 5.48 -8.91
N VAL A 188 22.65 4.19 -8.75
CA VAL A 188 21.53 3.57 -8.06
C VAL A 188 22.05 2.72 -6.92
N ARG A 189 21.54 2.88 -5.70
CA ARG A 189 21.96 2.10 -4.52
C ARG A 189 21.35 0.71 -4.47
N THR A 190 20.21 0.50 -5.13
CA THR A 190 19.62 -0.82 -5.30
C THR A 190 20.49 -1.63 -6.25
N PRO A 191 21.11 -2.73 -5.80
CA PRO A 191 22.19 -3.36 -6.56
C PRO A 191 21.73 -4.09 -7.82
N ARG A 192 20.47 -4.45 -7.91
CA ARG A 192 19.91 -5.19 -9.03
C ARG A 192 18.51 -4.71 -9.31
N LEU A 193 18.38 -3.82 -10.30
CA LEU A 193 17.11 -3.24 -10.73
C LEU A 193 16.14 -4.25 -11.36
N TRP A 194 16.60 -5.47 -11.59
CA TRP A 194 15.91 -6.54 -12.31
C TRP A 194 15.33 -7.58 -11.37
N ASN A 195 14.88 -7.21 -10.19
CA ASN A 195 14.29 -8.13 -9.19
C ASN A 195 12.95 -8.73 -9.60
N ARG A 196 12.53 -8.49 -10.84
CA ARG A 196 11.22 -8.86 -11.40
C ARG A 196 11.18 -10.25 -11.98
N ASP A 197 12.23 -11.03 -11.71
CA ASP A 197 12.38 -12.36 -12.24
C ASP A 197 11.47 -13.36 -11.51
N SER A 198 10.53 -13.93 -12.22
CA SER A 198 9.70 -15.06 -11.79
C SER A 198 9.44 -16.01 -12.94
N TRP A 199 8.83 -17.15 -12.66
CA TRP A 199 8.41 -18.12 -13.69
C TRP A 199 7.47 -17.50 -14.71
N GLU A 200 6.65 -16.57 -14.26
CA GLU A 200 5.60 -15.93 -15.06
C GLU A 200 6.18 -14.79 -15.90
N HIS A 201 7.32 -14.25 -15.45
CA HIS A 201 8.01 -13.13 -16.08
C HIS A 201 9.48 -13.47 -16.27
N PRO A 202 9.84 -14.04 -17.43
CA PRO A 202 11.23 -14.23 -17.77
C PRO A 202 11.95 -12.87 -17.82
N PHE A 203 13.21 -12.91 -17.42
CA PHE A 203 14.08 -11.74 -17.40
C PHE A 203 14.01 -10.96 -18.72
N THR A 204 13.45 -9.78 -18.66
CA THR A 204 13.54 -8.75 -19.67
C THR A 204 14.16 -7.52 -19.02
N PRO A 205 15.29 -6.99 -19.55
CA PRO A 205 15.81 -5.72 -19.09
C PRO A 205 14.74 -4.65 -19.28
N ASP A 206 14.10 -4.24 -18.20
CA ASP A 206 13.15 -3.15 -18.22
C ASP A 206 13.81 -1.94 -17.55
N PRO A 207 13.95 -0.80 -18.24
CA PRO A 207 14.46 0.42 -17.65
C PRO A 207 13.53 1.03 -16.60
N HIS A 208 12.30 0.54 -16.49
CA HIS A 208 11.31 1.03 -15.53
C HIS A 208 11.45 0.31 -14.19
N ALA A 209 12.12 0.94 -13.23
CA ALA A 209 12.32 0.40 -11.89
C ALA A 209 11.13 0.58 -10.94
N GLY A 210 9.93 0.96 -11.44
CA GLY A 210 8.85 1.48 -10.60
C GLY A 210 9.15 2.91 -10.15
N GLY A 211 8.38 3.42 -9.20
CA GLY A 211 8.68 4.68 -8.53
C GLY A 211 9.96 4.57 -7.71
N TRP A 212 10.59 5.68 -7.49
CA TRP A 212 11.90 5.76 -6.85
C TRP A 212 12.06 7.00 -5.98
N VAL A 213 12.99 6.93 -5.02
CA VAL A 213 13.47 8.08 -4.25
C VAL A 213 14.91 8.34 -4.62
N ALA A 214 15.24 9.60 -4.89
CA ALA A 214 16.59 10.05 -5.19
C ALA A 214 17.00 11.23 -4.31
N ARG A 215 18.31 11.46 -4.23
CA ARG A 215 18.89 12.65 -3.62
C ARG A 215 19.94 13.26 -4.51
N ALA A 216 20.19 14.56 -4.34
CA ALA A 216 21.26 15.30 -5.00
C ALA A 216 21.77 16.42 -4.07
N ASP A 217 22.90 17.04 -4.41
CA ASP A 217 23.30 18.30 -3.79
C ASP A 217 22.33 19.42 -4.15
N LEU A 218 22.36 20.54 -3.41
CA LEU A 218 21.46 21.67 -3.63
C LEU A 218 21.55 22.30 -5.05
N ASP A 219 22.61 22.02 -5.80
CA ASP A 219 22.79 22.44 -7.18
C ASP A 219 22.47 21.33 -8.20
N GLY A 220 21.90 20.21 -7.75
CA GLY A 220 21.58 19.06 -8.58
C GLY A 220 22.75 18.10 -8.84
N ALA A 221 23.96 18.43 -8.40
CA ALA A 221 25.12 17.56 -8.56
C ALA A 221 25.03 16.31 -7.69
N ASN A 222 25.90 15.32 -7.97
CA ASN A 222 26.05 14.09 -7.22
C ASN A 222 24.76 13.28 -7.01
N MET A 223 23.82 13.38 -7.94
CA MET A 223 22.53 12.68 -7.86
C MET A 223 22.70 11.17 -7.76
N GLU A 224 21.92 10.54 -6.89
CA GLU A 224 21.85 9.09 -6.76
C GLU A 224 20.43 8.64 -6.38
N VAL A 225 20.00 7.50 -6.91
CA VAL A 225 18.75 6.82 -6.55
C VAL A 225 18.98 5.97 -5.32
N VAL A 226 18.18 6.18 -4.28
CA VAL A 226 18.31 5.53 -2.96
C VAL A 226 17.57 4.20 -2.90
N CYS A 227 16.33 4.16 -3.40
CA CYS A 227 15.48 2.98 -3.47
C CYS A 227 14.60 2.99 -4.71
N VAL A 228 13.99 1.83 -5.02
CA VAL A 228 13.09 1.63 -6.17
C VAL A 228 11.88 0.78 -5.77
N GLY A 229 11.01 0.50 -6.73
CA GLY A 229 9.91 -0.43 -6.54
C GLY A 229 8.70 0.15 -5.81
N LEU A 230 8.57 1.48 -5.78
CA LEU A 230 7.38 2.19 -5.33
C LEU A 230 6.36 2.32 -6.48
N ARG A 231 5.08 2.49 -6.17
CA ARG A 231 4.08 2.73 -7.21
C ARG A 231 3.90 4.20 -7.48
N ASN A 232 3.33 4.94 -6.54
CA ASN A 232 3.02 6.35 -6.70
C ASN A 232 3.08 7.07 -5.36
N CYS A 233 4.30 7.22 -4.85
CA CYS A 233 4.55 8.05 -3.70
C CYS A 233 4.45 9.51 -4.10
N TYR A 234 3.56 10.24 -3.44
CA TYR A 234 3.38 11.66 -3.70
C TYR A 234 4.34 12.51 -2.88
N ASP A 235 4.61 12.11 -1.63
CA ASP A 235 5.42 12.89 -0.72
C ASP A 235 6.32 12.01 0.16
N ILE A 236 7.35 12.63 0.76
CA ILE A 236 8.33 12.00 1.64
C ILE A 236 8.62 12.91 2.84
N ALA A 237 8.91 12.33 3.99
CA ALA A 237 9.23 13.10 5.20
C ALA A 237 10.28 12.40 6.06
N PHE A 238 11.22 13.17 6.63
CA PHE A 238 12.20 12.68 7.60
C PHE A 238 11.69 12.79 9.04
N ASP A 239 11.95 11.73 9.84
CA ASP A 239 11.84 11.85 11.29
C ASP A 239 13.06 12.58 11.88
N ARG A 240 13.04 12.81 13.21
CA ARG A 240 14.15 13.48 13.91
C ARG A 240 15.46 12.71 13.90
N GLU A 241 15.42 11.41 13.65
CA GLU A 241 16.58 10.54 13.60
C GLU A 241 17.13 10.38 12.19
N GLY A 242 16.50 11.02 11.19
CA GLY A 242 16.91 10.99 9.80
C GLY A 242 16.47 9.73 9.05
N ASP A 243 15.50 8.98 9.58
CA ASP A 243 14.83 7.94 8.82
C ASP A 243 13.74 8.57 7.92
N LEU A 244 13.65 8.10 6.69
CA LEU A 244 12.76 8.65 5.66
C LEU A 244 11.53 7.76 5.49
N PHE A 245 10.37 8.39 5.36
CA PHE A 245 9.09 7.72 5.21
C PHE A 245 8.33 8.24 4.00
N THR A 246 7.41 7.41 3.50
CA THR A 246 6.45 7.76 2.45
C THR A 246 5.14 7.01 2.64
N PHE A 247 4.09 7.52 2.01
CA PHE A 247 2.79 6.86 1.88
C PHE A 247 2.62 6.46 0.41
N ASP A 248 2.71 5.14 0.12
CA ASP A 248 2.64 4.60 -1.23
C ASP A 248 1.23 4.11 -1.58
N SER A 249 0.84 4.25 -2.83
CA SER A 249 -0.51 3.96 -3.30
C SER A 249 -0.74 2.48 -3.62
N ASP A 250 -1.99 2.04 -3.51
CA ASP A 250 -2.46 0.75 -4.03
C ASP A 250 -2.74 0.80 -5.55
N LEU A 251 -3.06 -0.35 -6.11
CA LEU A 251 -3.64 -0.48 -7.44
C LEU A 251 -5.09 -0.95 -7.32
N GLU A 252 -6.02 -0.02 -7.21
CA GLU A 252 -7.45 -0.25 -6.99
C GLU A 252 -8.08 -1.17 -8.04
N ASN A 253 -7.55 -1.15 -9.28
CA ASN A 253 -8.01 -2.01 -10.36
C ASN A 253 -7.72 -3.50 -10.12
N ASP A 254 -6.70 -3.82 -9.33
CA ASP A 254 -6.26 -5.19 -9.01
C ASP A 254 -6.86 -5.70 -7.70
N PHE A 255 -7.72 -4.93 -7.03
CA PHE A 255 -8.40 -5.38 -5.83
C PHE A 255 -9.03 -6.77 -6.03
N GLY A 256 -8.75 -7.72 -5.13
CA GLY A 256 -9.18 -9.11 -5.21
C GLY A 256 -8.24 -10.06 -5.98
N LEU A 257 -7.11 -9.57 -6.47
CA LEU A 257 -6.06 -10.41 -7.09
C LEU A 257 -4.88 -10.66 -6.13
N PRO A 258 -4.11 -11.74 -6.30
CA PRO A 258 -2.95 -12.05 -5.46
C PRO A 258 -1.87 -10.96 -5.43
N ASN A 259 -1.76 -10.18 -6.49
CA ASN A 259 -0.81 -9.07 -6.63
C ASN A 259 -1.32 -7.74 -6.06
N TYR A 260 -2.58 -7.63 -5.63
CA TYR A 260 -3.06 -6.42 -4.97
C TYR A 260 -2.31 -6.17 -3.66
N ARG A 261 -1.90 -4.92 -3.45
CA ARG A 261 -1.32 -4.44 -2.18
C ARG A 261 -2.03 -3.15 -1.81
N PRO A 262 -2.45 -2.99 -0.55
CA PRO A 262 -3.08 -1.76 -0.06
C PRO A 262 -2.12 -0.58 -0.06
N CYS A 263 -2.68 0.63 0.00
CA CYS A 263 -1.91 1.83 0.35
C CYS A 263 -1.17 1.59 1.66
N SER A 264 0.08 2.00 1.74
CA SER A 264 0.93 1.61 2.86
C SER A 264 1.97 2.67 3.23
N ILE A 265 2.24 2.76 4.53
CA ILE A 265 3.36 3.52 5.06
C ILE A 265 4.63 2.70 4.87
N ARG A 266 5.65 3.31 4.29
CA ARG A 266 6.93 2.67 4.04
C ARG A 266 8.07 3.48 4.64
N GLN A 267 9.03 2.80 5.24
CA GLN A 267 10.32 3.38 5.58
C GLN A 267 11.27 3.16 4.41
N ILE A 268 11.87 4.23 3.93
CA ILE A 268 12.82 4.21 2.81
C ILE A 268 14.22 3.91 3.34
N THR A 269 14.76 2.76 2.94
CA THR A 269 16.13 2.36 3.28
C THR A 269 16.99 2.29 2.02
N SER A 270 18.30 2.47 2.20
CA SER A 270 19.24 2.44 1.09
C SER A 270 19.25 1.07 0.41
N GLY A 271 19.16 1.05 -0.92
CA GLY A 271 19.19 -0.16 -1.71
C GLY A 271 17.89 -0.95 -1.72
N GLY A 272 16.82 -0.45 -1.06
CA GLY A 272 15.52 -1.11 -0.97
C GLY A 272 14.82 -1.27 -2.32
N ASP A 273 14.08 -2.37 -2.47
CA ASP A 273 13.11 -2.59 -3.54
C ASP A 273 11.75 -2.87 -2.87
N HIS A 274 10.77 -2.01 -3.14
CA HIS A 274 9.45 -2.08 -2.50
C HIS A 274 8.43 -2.95 -3.26
N GLY A 275 8.86 -3.63 -4.32
CA GLY A 275 8.11 -4.69 -4.99
C GLY A 275 7.18 -4.24 -6.12
N TRP A 276 7.03 -2.94 -6.39
CA TRP A 276 6.28 -2.51 -7.56
C TRP A 276 7.08 -2.77 -8.83
N GLY A 277 6.61 -3.72 -9.63
CA GLY A 277 7.30 -4.19 -10.83
C GLY A 277 7.01 -3.38 -12.09
N GLY A 278 6.07 -2.44 -12.05
CA GLY A 278 5.62 -1.72 -13.24
C GLY A 278 4.78 -2.59 -14.17
N ARG A 279 4.76 -2.24 -15.43
CA ARG A 279 3.91 -2.89 -16.45
C ARG A 279 4.75 -3.84 -17.32
N ALA A 280 4.44 -5.14 -17.26
CA ALA A 280 4.95 -6.11 -18.21
C ALA A 280 3.80 -6.48 -19.17
N GLY A 281 3.78 -5.89 -20.36
CA GLY A 281 2.65 -6.00 -21.28
C GLY A 281 1.40 -5.31 -20.77
N GLU A 282 0.28 -6.03 -20.69
CA GLU A 282 -0.99 -5.51 -20.16
C GLU A 282 -1.18 -5.76 -18.66
N MET A 283 -0.26 -6.49 -18.00
CA MET A 283 -0.38 -6.84 -16.59
C MET A 283 0.54 -5.98 -15.74
N LEU A 284 0.02 -5.55 -14.59
CA LEU A 284 0.74 -4.84 -13.55
C LEU A 284 1.19 -5.84 -12.48
N TRP A 285 2.39 -5.63 -11.93
CA TRP A 285 2.98 -6.56 -10.98
C TRP A 285 3.39 -5.86 -9.70
N ASN A 286 3.01 -6.47 -8.60
CA ASN A 286 3.41 -6.07 -7.28
C ASN A 286 3.84 -7.33 -6.52
N TRP A 287 5.13 -7.42 -6.24
CA TRP A 287 5.72 -8.61 -5.65
C TRP A 287 5.30 -8.80 -4.19
N PRO A 288 5.13 -10.05 -3.73
CA PRO A 288 4.76 -10.33 -2.35
C PRO A 288 5.76 -9.75 -1.36
N PRO A 289 5.31 -9.01 -0.32
CA PRO A 289 6.17 -8.55 0.76
C PRO A 289 6.84 -9.67 1.54
N ALA A 290 6.30 -10.89 1.46
CA ALA A 290 6.90 -12.09 2.06
C ALA A 290 8.20 -12.51 1.37
N TRP A 291 8.45 -12.11 0.13
CA TRP A 291 9.70 -12.41 -0.56
C TRP A 291 10.86 -11.66 0.09
N GLU A 292 11.93 -12.38 0.45
CA GLU A 292 13.07 -11.84 1.20
C GLU A 292 13.81 -10.71 0.47
N ASP A 293 13.75 -10.68 -0.85
CA ASP A 293 14.35 -9.64 -1.68
C ASP A 293 13.45 -8.40 -1.88
N ILE A 294 12.28 -8.35 -1.26
CA ILE A 294 11.35 -7.22 -1.29
C ILE A 294 11.27 -6.58 0.09
N GLN A 295 11.31 -5.25 0.13
CA GLN A 295 11.15 -4.53 1.40
C GLN A 295 9.66 -4.43 1.77
N PRO A 296 9.23 -4.97 2.92
CA PRO A 296 7.83 -4.91 3.33
C PRO A 296 7.42 -3.49 3.73
N PRO A 297 6.11 -3.16 3.68
CA PRO A 297 5.58 -1.95 4.29
C PRO A 297 5.69 -2.02 5.82
N LEU A 298 5.73 -0.86 6.48
CA LEU A 298 5.58 -0.76 7.94
C LEU A 298 4.14 -0.97 8.38
N LEU A 299 3.20 -0.42 7.62
CA LEU A 299 1.77 -0.45 7.93
C LEU A 299 0.94 -0.39 6.64
N GLU A 300 -0.01 -1.30 6.49
CA GLU A 300 -1.04 -1.21 5.47
C GLU A 300 -2.22 -0.38 5.99
N ILE A 301 -2.65 0.64 5.23
CA ILE A 301 -3.77 1.53 5.58
C ILE A 301 -5.08 1.03 4.97
N GLY A 302 -5.04 0.36 3.83
CA GLY A 302 -6.21 -0.05 3.06
C GLY A 302 -6.30 0.69 1.72
N PRO A 303 -7.45 0.62 1.04
CA PRO A 303 -7.67 1.36 -0.21
C PRO A 303 -7.59 2.87 0.03
N GLY A 304 -7.04 3.62 -0.93
CA GLY A 304 -6.92 5.06 -0.83
C GLY A 304 -6.17 5.70 -1.99
N SER A 305 -5.92 6.99 -1.86
CA SER A 305 -5.13 7.77 -2.80
C SER A 305 -4.15 8.66 -2.01
N PRO A 306 -2.97 8.14 -1.68
CA PRO A 306 -1.94 8.85 -0.94
C PRO A 306 -1.53 10.16 -1.60
N THR A 307 -1.40 11.21 -0.77
CA THR A 307 -0.91 12.52 -1.17
C THR A 307 0.11 13.06 -0.16
N GLY A 308 0.01 14.33 0.27
CA GLY A 308 0.97 14.97 1.15
C GLY A 308 1.18 14.27 2.48
N ILE A 309 2.41 14.30 2.99
CA ILE A 309 2.77 13.83 4.32
C ILE A 309 3.73 14.79 5.01
N CYS A 310 3.60 14.96 6.32
CA CYS A 310 4.59 15.69 7.10
C CYS A 310 4.62 15.22 8.56
N PHE A 311 5.77 15.36 9.22
CA PHE A 311 5.82 15.21 10.67
C PHE A 311 5.32 16.46 11.39
N GLY A 312 4.67 16.26 12.54
CA GLY A 312 4.18 17.35 13.40
C GLY A 312 5.25 18.10 14.19
N HIS A 313 6.53 17.85 13.93
CA HIS A 313 7.68 18.26 14.76
C HIS A 313 7.72 19.75 15.14
N ALA A 314 7.32 20.60 14.21
CA ALA A 314 7.29 22.06 14.44
C ALA A 314 5.91 22.59 14.89
N ALA A 315 4.89 21.72 14.96
CA ALA A 315 3.54 22.14 15.31
C ALA A 315 3.41 22.46 16.81
N ALA A 316 2.57 23.44 17.14
CA ALA A 316 2.16 23.74 18.50
C ALA A 316 1.09 22.75 18.99
N PHE A 317 1.38 21.47 18.87
CA PHE A 317 0.50 20.35 19.21
C PHE A 317 0.97 19.64 20.49
N PRO A 318 0.12 18.80 21.10
CA PRO A 318 0.55 17.90 22.17
C PRO A 318 1.74 17.02 21.73
N PRO A 319 2.58 16.54 22.67
CA PRO A 319 3.79 15.78 22.35
C PRO A 319 3.56 14.59 21.44
N ARG A 320 2.47 13.85 21.64
CA ARG A 320 2.13 12.68 20.84
C ARG A 320 1.93 13.02 19.35
N GLU A 321 1.21 14.09 19.06
CA GLU A 321 0.94 14.55 17.70
C GLU A 321 2.14 15.27 17.09
N ARG A 322 3.05 15.85 17.90
CA ARG A 322 4.32 16.41 17.39
C ARG A 322 5.25 15.34 16.85
N GLU A 323 5.25 14.15 17.43
CA GLU A 323 6.07 13.03 16.95
C GLU A 323 5.36 12.17 15.87
N ALA A 324 4.08 12.45 15.60
CA ALA A 324 3.31 11.72 14.58
C ALA A 324 3.64 12.19 13.17
N LEU A 325 3.58 11.24 12.22
CA LEU A 325 3.54 11.51 10.79
C LEU A 325 2.07 11.68 10.37
N PHE A 326 1.72 12.87 9.87
CA PHE A 326 0.42 13.14 9.26
C PHE A 326 0.45 12.67 7.82
N VAL A 327 -0.55 11.89 7.40
CA VAL A 327 -0.65 11.33 6.05
C VAL A 327 -2.03 11.56 5.47
N CYS A 328 -2.09 12.03 4.23
CA CYS A 328 -3.32 12.44 3.56
C CYS A 328 -3.79 11.41 2.55
N ASP A 329 -5.10 11.22 2.48
CA ASP A 329 -5.80 10.38 1.50
C ASP A 329 -6.79 11.24 0.72
N TRP A 330 -6.50 11.44 -0.55
CA TRP A 330 -7.24 12.33 -1.45
C TRP A 330 -8.64 11.81 -1.77
N SER A 331 -8.76 10.51 -2.12
CA SER A 331 -10.02 9.93 -2.60
C SER A 331 -11.08 9.86 -1.50
N TYR A 332 -10.67 9.50 -0.29
CA TYR A 332 -11.59 9.35 0.83
C TYR A 332 -11.68 10.60 1.72
N GLY A 333 -10.93 11.65 1.41
CA GLY A 333 -10.95 12.90 2.16
C GLY A 333 -10.57 12.73 3.61
N ARG A 334 -9.46 12.06 3.88
CA ARG A 334 -9.01 11.69 5.23
C ARG A 334 -7.56 12.09 5.47
N MET A 335 -7.27 12.37 6.72
CA MET A 335 -5.91 12.48 7.23
C MET A 335 -5.74 11.58 8.44
N PHE A 336 -4.66 10.82 8.51
CA PHE A 336 -4.30 9.99 9.65
C PHE A 336 -3.09 10.56 10.37
N THR A 337 -2.98 10.30 11.67
CA THR A 337 -1.71 10.34 12.40
C THR A 337 -1.12 8.94 12.44
N VAL A 338 0.13 8.81 12.03
CA VAL A 338 0.90 7.57 12.12
C VAL A 338 1.92 7.72 13.23
N HIS A 339 1.80 6.86 14.24
CA HIS A 339 2.70 6.83 15.38
C HIS A 339 3.74 5.74 15.16
N LEU A 340 5.01 6.15 15.21
CA LEU A 340 6.15 5.25 15.04
C LEU A 340 6.59 4.69 16.40
N GLY A 341 6.83 3.39 16.44
CA GLY A 341 7.31 2.67 17.62
C GLY A 341 8.64 1.94 17.37
N PRO A 342 9.13 1.21 18.39
CA PRO A 342 10.30 0.35 18.24
C PRO A 342 10.04 -0.77 17.22
N GLY A 343 11.07 -1.14 16.47
CA GLY A 343 10.98 -2.17 15.43
C GLY A 343 12.34 -2.69 14.97
N GLY A 344 13.34 -2.68 15.85
CA GLY A 344 14.69 -3.12 15.54
C GLY A 344 15.41 -2.16 14.59
N ALA A 345 15.90 -2.67 13.47
CA ALA A 345 16.60 -1.89 12.46
C ALA A 345 15.69 -0.98 11.60
N THR A 346 14.37 -1.18 11.69
CA THR A 346 13.33 -0.28 11.14
C THR A 346 12.42 0.21 12.26
N ARG A 347 11.27 0.79 11.90
CA ARG A 347 10.22 1.19 12.85
C ARG A 347 9.06 0.20 12.81
N SER A 348 8.26 0.15 13.86
CA SER A 348 6.86 -0.27 13.80
C SER A 348 5.97 0.96 13.62
N ALA A 349 4.74 0.76 13.18
CA ALA A 349 3.82 1.86 12.95
C ALA A 349 2.37 1.48 13.30
N GLY A 350 1.60 2.47 13.77
CA GLY A 350 0.16 2.38 13.95
C GLY A 350 -0.51 3.67 13.49
N ALA A 351 -1.67 3.59 12.83
CA ALA A 351 -2.39 4.75 12.33
C ALA A 351 -3.70 4.97 13.07
N GLU A 352 -4.05 6.25 13.27
CA GLU A 352 -5.32 6.68 13.85
C GLU A 352 -5.94 7.78 12.99
N PRO A 353 -7.27 7.82 12.82
CA PRO A 353 -7.95 8.94 12.15
C PRO A 353 -7.66 10.27 12.86
N PHE A 354 -7.38 11.32 12.09
CA PHE A 354 -7.15 12.65 12.61
C PHE A 354 -8.23 13.63 12.18
N LEU A 355 -8.50 13.71 10.87
CA LEU A 355 -9.65 14.44 10.31
C LEU A 355 -10.20 13.77 9.08
N SER A 356 -11.48 14.05 8.78
CA SER A 356 -12.12 13.57 7.55
C SER A 356 -13.32 14.42 7.16
N ALA A 357 -13.64 14.40 5.88
CA ALA A 357 -14.93 14.86 5.34
C ALA A 357 -15.16 14.27 3.95
N GLN A 358 -16.44 14.18 3.57
CA GLN A 358 -16.80 13.81 2.21
C GLN A 358 -16.52 14.97 1.24
N GLY A 359 -15.89 14.63 0.11
CA GLY A 359 -15.53 15.62 -0.90
C GLY A 359 -14.42 16.59 -0.45
N LEU A 360 -13.52 16.11 0.39
CA LEU A 360 -12.34 16.84 0.86
C LEU A 360 -11.07 16.28 0.20
N PRO A 361 -10.74 16.66 -1.04
CA PRO A 361 -9.60 16.13 -1.79
C PRO A 361 -8.28 16.72 -1.25
N ILE A 362 -7.78 16.19 -0.14
CA ILE A 362 -6.57 16.71 0.52
C ILE A 362 -5.37 16.37 -0.37
N ALA A 363 -4.74 17.39 -0.93
CA ALA A 363 -3.61 17.23 -1.86
C ALA A 363 -2.25 17.33 -1.15
N ASP A 364 -2.13 18.20 -0.15
CA ASP A 364 -0.84 18.48 0.47
C ASP A 364 -0.97 18.94 1.93
N VAL A 365 0.09 18.78 2.74
CA VAL A 365 0.11 19.11 4.17
C VAL A 365 1.50 19.57 4.62
N ALA A 366 1.56 20.63 5.42
CA ALA A 366 2.82 21.12 5.98
C ALA A 366 2.58 21.84 7.33
N VAL A 367 3.62 21.91 8.15
CA VAL A 367 3.61 22.73 9.37
C VAL A 367 4.22 24.09 9.09
N SER A 368 3.49 25.15 9.45
CA SER A 368 3.94 26.53 9.26
C SER A 368 5.10 26.89 10.21
N PRO A 369 6.19 27.48 9.70
CA PRO A 369 7.31 27.90 10.52
C PRO A 369 7.00 29.15 11.38
N SER A 370 5.95 29.90 11.04
CA SER A 370 5.61 31.20 11.68
C SER A 370 4.53 31.07 12.75
N ASP A 371 3.44 30.35 12.48
CA ASP A 371 2.32 30.20 13.42
C ASP A 371 2.26 28.81 14.09
N HIS A 372 3.15 27.89 13.70
CA HIS A 372 3.24 26.54 14.22
C HIS A 372 1.94 25.72 14.11
N ALA A 373 1.05 26.09 13.21
CA ALA A 373 -0.14 25.34 12.89
C ALA A 373 0.14 24.29 11.80
N LEU A 374 -0.66 23.24 11.77
CA LEU A 374 -0.69 22.32 10.64
C LEU A 374 -1.60 22.92 9.56
N TRP A 375 -1.09 23.01 8.35
CA TRP A 375 -1.84 23.48 7.21
C TRP A 375 -2.04 22.37 6.21
N PHE A 376 -3.20 22.35 5.56
CA PHE A 376 -3.44 21.46 4.44
C PHE A 376 -4.15 22.18 3.30
N LEU A 377 -3.89 21.69 2.10
CA LEU A 377 -4.45 22.15 0.84
C LEU A 377 -5.39 21.10 0.27
N THR A 378 -6.55 21.51 -0.21
CA THR A 378 -7.41 20.66 -1.04
C THR A 378 -7.35 21.07 -2.49
N GLY A 379 -7.46 20.10 -3.40
CA GLY A 379 -7.44 20.36 -4.85
C GLY A 379 -7.07 19.12 -5.66
N GLY A 380 -6.68 19.32 -6.91
CA GLY A 380 -6.36 18.26 -7.83
C GLY A 380 -7.55 17.84 -8.71
N ARG A 381 -7.26 17.35 -9.92
CA ARG A 381 -8.25 16.88 -10.90
C ARG A 381 -9.39 17.89 -11.16
N GLY A 382 -9.09 19.19 -11.09
CA GLY A 382 -10.07 20.25 -11.30
C GLY A 382 -11.06 20.45 -10.14
N THR A 383 -10.86 19.79 -9.01
CA THR A 383 -11.67 20.02 -7.81
C THR A 383 -11.45 21.40 -7.23
N HIS A 384 -12.38 21.89 -6.42
CA HIS A 384 -12.28 23.20 -5.79
C HIS A 384 -11.22 23.20 -4.69
N SER A 385 -10.31 24.17 -4.75
CA SER A 385 -9.22 24.26 -3.78
C SER A 385 -9.56 25.12 -2.59
N GLY A 386 -9.05 24.72 -1.42
CA GLY A 386 -9.09 25.49 -0.19
C GLY A 386 -7.82 25.33 0.62
N LEU A 387 -7.40 26.38 1.30
CA LEU A 387 -6.36 26.32 2.31
C LEU A 387 -6.98 26.31 3.69
N TYR A 388 -6.56 25.35 4.50
CA TYR A 388 -7.06 25.12 5.85
C TYR A 388 -5.92 25.13 6.85
N ARG A 389 -6.23 25.61 8.06
CA ARG A 389 -5.30 25.67 9.20
C ARG A 389 -5.88 24.87 10.36
N VAL A 390 -5.06 24.02 10.96
CA VAL A 390 -5.41 23.24 12.15
C VAL A 390 -4.61 23.72 13.33
N THR A 391 -5.29 24.01 14.44
CA THR A 391 -4.69 24.42 15.72
C THR A 391 -5.17 23.53 16.85
N ALA A 392 -4.35 23.34 17.89
CA ALA A 392 -4.79 22.68 19.10
C ALA A 392 -5.56 23.67 20.01
N THR A 393 -6.67 23.23 20.61
CA THR A 393 -7.49 24.05 21.52
C THR A 393 -6.83 24.25 22.89
N ALA A 394 -5.99 23.29 23.30
CA ALA A 394 -5.14 23.39 24.49
C ALA A 394 -3.91 22.49 24.26
N VAL A 395 -2.73 23.00 24.58
CA VAL A 395 -1.54 22.15 24.71
C VAL A 395 -1.66 21.48 26.08
N ALA A 396 -2.23 20.26 26.11
CA ALA A 396 -2.30 19.49 27.32
C ALA A 396 -0.87 19.21 27.82
N ALA A 397 -0.67 19.34 29.14
CA ALA A 397 0.54 18.81 29.77
C ALA A 397 0.56 17.29 29.52
N ASP A 398 1.70 16.78 29.05
CA ASP A 398 1.93 15.37 28.80
C ASP A 398 1.42 14.53 30.00
N PRO A 399 0.50 13.57 29.85
CA PRO A 399 0.31 12.56 30.86
C PRO A 399 1.63 11.78 30.94
N ALA A 400 2.31 11.91 32.06
CA ALA A 400 3.65 11.38 32.27
C ALA A 400 3.77 9.92 31.81
N GLY A 401 4.62 9.68 30.81
CA GLY A 401 5.27 8.40 30.56
C GLY A 401 4.42 7.43 29.79
N GLU A 402 4.30 7.58 28.49
CA GLU A 402 3.72 6.52 27.68
C GLU A 402 4.59 6.14 26.50
N GLU A 403 4.72 4.82 26.47
CA GLU A 403 5.28 3.93 25.45
C GLU A 403 6.70 4.29 25.02
N GLY A 404 7.62 3.51 25.55
CA GLY A 404 9.05 3.66 25.41
C GLY A 404 9.46 4.03 23.98
N GLY A 405 10.11 5.17 23.86
CA GLY A 405 10.88 5.52 22.67
C GLY A 405 11.81 4.35 22.30
N PRO A 406 12.46 4.41 21.12
CA PRO A 406 13.36 3.35 20.69
C PRO A 406 14.36 2.99 21.78
N SER A 407 14.53 1.68 22.03
CA SER A 407 15.49 1.16 23.00
C SER A 407 16.92 1.36 22.51
N ALA A 408 17.88 1.15 23.40
CA ALA A 408 19.30 1.11 23.02
C ALA A 408 19.57 0.01 21.96
N ASP A 409 18.84 -1.10 22.03
CA ASP A 409 18.95 -2.19 21.07
C ASP A 409 18.39 -1.79 19.69
N ASP A 410 17.29 -1.03 19.62
CA ASP A 410 16.77 -0.51 18.36
C ASP A 410 17.73 0.48 17.71
N HIS A 411 18.35 1.36 18.51
CA HIS A 411 19.38 2.27 18.01
C HIS A 411 20.59 1.50 17.46
N ALA A 412 21.08 0.50 18.20
CA ALA A 412 22.19 -0.34 17.75
C ALA A 412 21.87 -1.11 16.46
N ALA A 413 20.65 -1.63 16.33
CA ALA A 413 20.20 -2.32 15.12
C ALA A 413 20.15 -1.36 13.91
N ARG A 414 19.63 -0.15 14.08
CA ARG A 414 19.61 0.89 13.03
C ARG A 414 21.02 1.34 12.65
N ASP A 415 21.90 1.55 13.62
CA ASP A 415 23.29 1.93 13.35
C ASP A 415 24.01 0.82 12.59
N ARG A 416 23.75 -0.45 12.93
CA ARG A 416 24.29 -1.60 12.20
C ARG A 416 23.79 -1.65 10.76
N ARG A 417 22.47 -1.44 10.53
CA ARG A 417 21.91 -1.33 9.19
C ARG A 417 22.58 -0.20 8.40
N ARG A 418 22.64 1.02 8.96
CA ARG A 418 23.26 2.19 8.30
C ARG A 418 24.75 1.98 7.96
N ALA A 419 25.47 1.27 8.83
CA ALA A 419 26.87 0.91 8.58
C ALA A 419 27.02 -0.03 7.36
N LEU A 420 26.08 -0.98 7.17
CA LEU A 420 26.03 -1.84 5.98
C LEU A 420 25.63 -1.07 4.73
N GLU A 421 24.63 -0.18 4.85
CA GLU A 421 24.16 0.68 3.76
C GLU A 421 25.25 1.62 3.22
N ALA A 422 26.28 1.91 4.02
CA ALA A 422 27.44 2.69 3.59
C ALA A 422 28.23 2.01 2.46
N PHE A 423 28.09 0.71 2.25
CA PHE A 423 28.70 -0.05 1.15
C PHE A 423 27.85 -0.08 -0.13
N HIS A 424 26.62 0.42 -0.09
CA HIS A 424 25.74 0.39 -1.26
C HIS A 424 26.20 1.38 -2.34
N GLY A 425 26.09 0.98 -3.60
CA GLY A 425 26.48 1.79 -4.75
C GLY A 425 27.98 1.82 -5.01
N ARG A 426 28.83 1.03 -4.32
CA ARG A 426 30.29 1.05 -4.50
C ARG A 426 30.94 -0.32 -4.33
N ILE A 427 32.07 -0.49 -4.96
CA ILE A 427 32.97 -1.62 -4.75
C ILE A 427 33.94 -1.25 -3.61
N ASP A 428 33.90 -2.04 -2.51
CA ASP A 428 34.73 -1.83 -1.34
C ASP A 428 35.19 -3.19 -0.80
N PRO A 429 36.52 -3.46 -0.71
CA PRO A 429 37.02 -4.76 -0.22
C PRO A 429 36.56 -5.12 1.20
N ALA A 430 36.25 -4.12 2.06
CA ALA A 430 35.82 -4.35 3.42
C ALA A 430 34.34 -4.79 3.51
N ALA A 431 33.55 -4.59 2.43
CA ALA A 431 32.13 -4.87 2.42
C ALA A 431 31.80 -6.34 2.74
N LEU A 432 32.54 -7.29 2.18
CA LEU A 432 32.30 -8.73 2.40
C LEU A 432 32.53 -9.16 3.86
N ASP A 433 33.58 -8.63 4.49
CA ASP A 433 33.89 -8.95 5.89
C ASP A 433 32.84 -8.33 6.85
N ALA A 434 32.36 -7.15 6.53
CA ALA A 434 31.29 -6.48 7.31
C ALA A 434 29.92 -7.13 7.10
N ALA A 435 29.54 -7.46 5.85
CA ALA A 435 28.21 -7.88 5.49
C ALA A 435 27.95 -9.39 5.74
N TRP A 436 28.93 -10.24 5.51
CA TRP A 436 28.73 -11.70 5.60
C TRP A 436 28.22 -12.18 6.97
N PRO A 437 28.75 -11.71 8.12
CA PRO A 437 28.22 -12.07 9.43
C PRO A 437 26.79 -11.56 9.71
N ALA A 438 26.28 -10.65 8.88
CA ALA A 438 24.95 -10.08 9.00
C ALA A 438 23.89 -10.74 8.08
N LEU A 439 24.31 -11.64 7.18
CA LEU A 439 23.36 -12.39 6.32
C LEU A 439 22.36 -13.27 7.10
N PRO A 440 22.73 -13.97 8.21
CA PRO A 440 21.76 -14.73 9.00
C PRO A 440 21.05 -13.93 10.08
N ASP A 441 21.18 -12.60 10.10
CA ASP A 441 20.60 -11.77 11.16
C ASP A 441 19.07 -12.01 11.30
N PRO A 442 18.51 -12.09 12.51
CA PRO A 442 17.07 -12.21 12.69
C PRO A 442 16.31 -10.98 12.17
N ASP A 443 16.91 -9.79 12.18
CA ASP A 443 16.30 -8.59 11.63
C ASP A 443 16.43 -8.56 10.10
N ARG A 444 15.29 -8.59 9.42
CA ARG A 444 15.20 -8.61 7.96
C ARG A 444 15.86 -7.39 7.29
N ALA A 445 15.75 -6.20 7.91
CA ALA A 445 16.34 -5.00 7.33
C ALA A 445 17.87 -5.03 7.39
N ILE A 446 18.44 -5.65 8.42
CA ILE A 446 19.89 -5.89 8.50
C ILE A 446 20.30 -6.91 7.44
N ARG A 447 19.57 -8.03 7.26
CA ARG A 447 19.84 -9.01 6.19
C ARG A 447 19.80 -8.36 4.81
N ALA A 448 18.74 -7.57 4.53
CA ALA A 448 18.60 -6.88 3.26
C ALA A 448 19.75 -5.92 2.97
N ALA A 449 20.19 -5.14 3.97
CA ALA A 449 21.33 -4.24 3.84
C ALA A 449 22.63 -5.02 3.62
N ALA A 450 22.82 -6.14 4.33
CA ALA A 450 23.99 -7.01 4.16
C ALA A 450 24.02 -7.65 2.77
N ARG A 451 22.88 -8.20 2.31
CA ARG A 451 22.76 -8.79 0.98
C ARG A 451 23.06 -7.76 -0.10
N ALA A 452 22.49 -6.56 -0.02
CA ALA A 452 22.77 -5.49 -0.98
C ALA A 452 24.25 -5.11 -0.99
N ALA A 453 24.92 -5.03 0.17
CA ALA A 453 26.35 -4.77 0.26
C ALA A 453 27.20 -5.87 -0.42
N VAL A 454 26.80 -7.14 -0.28
CA VAL A 454 27.45 -8.28 -0.96
C VAL A 454 27.23 -8.20 -2.48
N GLU A 455 26.00 -7.95 -2.92
CA GLU A 455 25.64 -7.88 -4.34
C GLU A 455 26.38 -6.76 -5.09
N TRP A 456 26.79 -5.68 -4.42
CA TRP A 456 27.61 -4.62 -4.99
C TRP A 456 29.07 -5.05 -5.25
N GLN A 457 29.54 -6.13 -4.62
CA GLN A 457 30.89 -6.62 -4.83
C GLN A 457 31.00 -7.48 -6.09
N PRO A 458 32.17 -7.52 -6.75
CA PRO A 458 32.38 -8.41 -7.90
C PRO A 458 32.09 -9.86 -7.54
N VAL A 459 31.20 -10.52 -8.24
CA VAL A 459 30.74 -11.90 -7.95
C VAL A 459 31.90 -12.88 -7.79
N ALA A 460 32.96 -12.74 -8.60
CA ALA A 460 34.13 -13.59 -8.53
C ALA A 460 34.85 -13.59 -7.17
N THR A 461 34.65 -12.55 -6.34
CA THR A 461 35.29 -12.44 -5.02
C THR A 461 34.56 -13.21 -3.92
N TRP A 462 33.25 -13.55 -4.12
CA TRP A 462 32.46 -14.18 -3.08
C TRP A 462 31.63 -15.39 -3.53
N GLN A 463 31.52 -15.70 -4.84
CA GLN A 463 30.77 -16.83 -5.36
C GLN A 463 31.17 -18.16 -4.71
N ALA A 464 32.49 -18.43 -4.60
CA ALA A 464 32.99 -19.68 -4.01
C ALA A 464 32.59 -19.81 -2.53
N ARG A 465 32.60 -18.69 -1.78
CA ARG A 465 32.17 -18.64 -0.38
C ARG A 465 30.68 -18.92 -0.27
N ALA A 466 29.85 -18.33 -1.12
CA ALA A 466 28.40 -18.55 -1.12
C ALA A 466 28.02 -20.01 -1.36
N LEU A 467 28.72 -20.68 -2.31
CA LEU A 467 28.48 -22.08 -2.63
C LEU A 467 29.00 -23.07 -1.57
N ALA A 468 29.96 -22.64 -0.75
CA ALA A 468 30.56 -23.47 0.31
C ALA A 468 30.05 -23.13 1.72
N GLU A 469 29.10 -22.18 1.85
CA GLU A 469 28.58 -21.73 3.13
C GLU A 469 27.90 -22.86 3.90
N PRO A 470 28.38 -23.24 5.10
CA PRO A 470 27.83 -24.38 5.83
C PRO A 470 26.49 -24.08 6.55
N ASP A 471 26.31 -22.84 7.04
CA ASP A 471 25.08 -22.45 7.75
C ASP A 471 23.91 -22.32 6.78
N PRO A 472 22.80 -23.05 6.96
CA PRO A 472 21.68 -23.03 6.01
C PRO A 472 21.09 -21.65 5.76
N ARG A 473 20.89 -20.85 6.80
CA ARG A 473 20.30 -19.52 6.71
C ARG A 473 21.20 -18.55 5.95
N THR A 474 22.49 -18.51 6.29
CA THR A 474 23.51 -17.73 5.57
C THR A 474 23.64 -18.20 4.12
N ALA A 475 23.58 -19.52 3.89
CA ALA A 475 23.66 -20.09 2.55
C ALA A 475 22.48 -19.64 1.68
N LEU A 476 21.26 -19.67 2.19
CA LEU A 476 20.06 -19.21 1.44
C LEU A 476 20.19 -17.73 1.06
N GLU A 477 20.60 -16.86 1.98
CA GLU A 477 20.80 -15.43 1.67
C GLU A 477 21.94 -15.21 0.65
N ALA A 478 23.05 -15.92 0.79
CA ALA A 478 24.16 -15.81 -0.14
C ALA A 478 23.82 -16.39 -1.54
N LEU A 479 23.03 -17.47 -1.60
CA LEU A 479 22.53 -18.03 -2.86
C LEU A 479 21.47 -17.14 -3.52
N LEU A 480 20.63 -16.49 -2.73
CA LEU A 480 19.69 -15.48 -3.22
C LEU A 480 20.48 -14.33 -3.88
N ALA A 481 21.47 -13.78 -3.19
CA ALA A 481 22.37 -12.76 -3.74
C ALA A 481 23.07 -13.25 -5.03
N LEU A 482 23.52 -14.49 -5.07
CA LEU A 482 24.20 -15.06 -6.24
C LEU A 482 23.26 -15.21 -7.44
N ALA A 483 22.05 -15.74 -7.22
CA ALA A 483 21.05 -15.86 -8.24
C ALA A 483 20.65 -14.49 -8.82
N ARG A 484 20.52 -13.47 -7.96
CA ARG A 484 20.20 -12.08 -8.34
C ARG A 484 21.36 -11.39 -9.06
N SER A 485 22.62 -11.71 -8.70
CA SER A 485 23.82 -11.04 -9.23
C SER A 485 24.33 -11.60 -10.54
N THR A 486 23.78 -12.72 -11.02
CA THR A 486 24.25 -13.40 -12.24
C THR A 486 23.10 -13.60 -13.23
N ALA A 487 23.40 -13.68 -14.52
CA ALA A 487 22.44 -13.98 -15.56
C ALA A 487 23.15 -14.72 -16.72
N GLY A 488 22.43 -15.62 -17.43
CA GLY A 488 22.94 -16.35 -18.56
C GLY A 488 24.05 -17.36 -18.23
N ARG A 489 24.32 -17.65 -16.94
CA ARG A 489 25.40 -18.48 -16.43
C ARG A 489 24.86 -19.86 -16.00
N ARG A 490 24.86 -20.81 -16.93
CA ARG A 490 24.36 -22.17 -16.68
C ARG A 490 25.17 -22.88 -15.60
N ASP A 491 26.48 -22.69 -15.59
CA ASP A 491 27.40 -23.22 -14.57
C ASP A 491 27.06 -22.73 -13.15
N VAL A 492 26.66 -21.47 -13.03
CA VAL A 492 26.22 -20.91 -11.74
C VAL A 492 24.87 -21.48 -11.33
N GLN A 493 23.93 -21.62 -12.27
CA GLN A 493 22.64 -22.26 -12.03
C GLN A 493 22.78 -23.68 -11.48
N GLU A 494 23.64 -24.49 -12.13
CA GLU A 494 23.92 -25.85 -11.71
C GLU A 494 24.53 -25.91 -10.31
N ALA A 495 25.47 -25.01 -10.00
CA ALA A 495 26.08 -24.91 -8.69
C ALA A 495 25.10 -24.49 -7.60
N ILE A 496 24.22 -23.52 -7.88
CA ILE A 496 23.14 -23.11 -6.97
C ILE A 496 22.21 -24.28 -6.66
N VAL A 497 21.73 -24.98 -7.71
CA VAL A 497 20.83 -26.13 -7.53
C VAL A 497 21.52 -27.27 -6.76
N ALA A 498 22.77 -27.54 -7.06
CA ALA A 498 23.54 -28.54 -6.32
C ALA A 498 23.64 -28.17 -4.82
N ARG A 499 23.93 -26.91 -4.50
CA ARG A 499 23.99 -26.46 -3.11
C ARG A 499 22.64 -26.49 -2.39
N LEU A 500 21.55 -26.08 -3.09
CA LEU A 500 20.21 -26.21 -2.56
C LEU A 500 19.81 -27.67 -2.31
N ALA A 501 20.33 -28.59 -3.12
CA ALA A 501 20.06 -30.02 -2.96
C ALA A 501 20.67 -30.62 -1.67
N ASP A 502 21.66 -29.98 -1.07
CA ASP A 502 22.25 -30.40 0.22
C ASP A 502 21.36 -29.94 1.42
N LEU A 503 20.40 -29.05 1.20
CA LEU A 503 19.47 -28.59 2.23
C LEU A 503 18.23 -29.51 2.27
N ASP A 504 17.82 -29.90 3.47
CA ASP A 504 16.60 -30.69 3.69
C ASP A 504 15.40 -29.75 3.69
N PHE A 505 14.77 -29.54 2.51
CA PHE A 505 13.67 -28.60 2.29
C PHE A 505 12.54 -28.74 3.32
N PRO A 506 12.01 -29.95 3.65
CA PRO A 506 10.98 -30.11 4.67
C PRO A 506 11.40 -29.73 6.09
N ALA A 507 12.71 -29.75 6.40
CA ALA A 507 13.22 -29.41 7.72
C ALA A 507 13.54 -27.90 7.88
N LEU A 508 13.50 -27.14 6.79
CA LEU A 508 13.68 -25.68 6.82
C LEU A 508 12.49 -25.01 7.50
N ALA A 509 12.73 -23.88 8.17
CA ALA A 509 11.65 -23.04 8.65
C ALA A 509 10.81 -22.53 7.45
N THR A 510 9.54 -22.22 7.68
CA THR A 510 8.60 -21.76 6.64
C THR A 510 9.17 -20.59 5.82
N GLU A 511 9.74 -19.60 6.50
CA GLU A 511 10.41 -18.45 5.87
C GLU A 511 11.55 -18.91 4.95
N GLU A 512 12.37 -19.85 5.39
CA GLU A 512 13.52 -20.39 4.63
C GLU A 512 13.05 -21.25 3.45
N GLN A 513 11.92 -21.96 3.57
CA GLN A 513 11.28 -22.66 2.44
C GLN A 513 10.87 -21.67 1.34
N ALA A 514 10.30 -20.52 1.72
CA ALA A 514 9.96 -19.47 0.77
C ALA A 514 11.21 -18.91 0.07
N TRP A 515 12.32 -18.69 0.78
CA TRP A 515 13.58 -18.25 0.17
C TRP A 515 14.16 -19.29 -0.79
N TYR A 516 14.14 -20.54 -0.41
CA TYR A 516 14.55 -21.65 -1.27
C TYR A 516 13.80 -21.66 -2.60
N LEU A 517 12.47 -21.56 -2.55
CA LEU A 517 11.61 -21.50 -3.74
C LEU A 517 11.88 -20.23 -4.55
N ARG A 518 12.09 -19.08 -3.90
CA ARG A 518 12.42 -17.81 -4.56
C ARG A 518 13.76 -17.89 -5.30
N ILE A 519 14.80 -18.50 -4.73
CA ILE A 519 16.09 -18.71 -5.37
C ILE A 519 15.94 -19.53 -6.66
N LEU A 520 15.12 -20.59 -6.63
CA LEU A 520 14.83 -21.40 -7.80
C LEU A 520 14.11 -20.60 -8.88
N ALA A 521 13.12 -19.78 -8.48
CA ALA A 521 12.37 -18.92 -9.40
C ALA A 521 13.29 -17.93 -10.12
N ILE A 522 14.10 -17.19 -9.37
CA ILE A 522 15.07 -16.24 -9.91
C ILE A 522 16.09 -16.96 -10.80
N SER A 523 16.60 -18.10 -10.34
CA SER A 523 17.60 -18.86 -11.08
C SER A 523 17.07 -19.34 -12.44
N ALA A 524 15.82 -19.84 -12.51
CA ALA A 524 15.20 -20.24 -13.76
C ALA A 524 14.95 -19.05 -14.70
N SER A 525 14.51 -17.92 -14.16
CA SER A 525 14.26 -16.71 -14.94
C SER A 525 15.56 -16.14 -15.54
N ARG A 526 16.60 -16.03 -14.76
CA ARG A 526 17.85 -15.35 -15.16
C ARG A 526 18.83 -16.23 -15.94
N HIS A 527 18.85 -17.52 -15.65
CA HIS A 527 19.79 -18.45 -16.30
C HIS A 527 19.13 -19.36 -17.34
N GLY A 528 17.80 -19.31 -17.46
CA GLY A 528 17.01 -20.14 -18.35
C GLY A 528 16.46 -21.40 -17.68
N ARG A 529 15.54 -22.05 -18.37
CA ARG A 529 14.85 -23.24 -17.85
C ARG A 529 15.83 -24.33 -17.41
N PHE A 530 15.51 -24.99 -16.31
CA PHE A 530 16.27 -26.15 -15.86
C PHE A 530 16.18 -27.29 -16.87
N PRO A 531 17.26 -28.09 -17.04
CA PRO A 531 17.20 -29.38 -17.76
C PRO A 531 16.12 -30.30 -17.15
N PRO A 532 15.50 -31.18 -17.95
CA PRO A 532 14.38 -31.99 -17.45
C PRO A 532 14.72 -32.92 -16.28
N ASP A 533 15.94 -33.43 -16.20
CA ASP A 533 16.43 -34.25 -15.09
C ASP A 533 16.61 -33.41 -13.81
N VAL A 534 17.15 -32.21 -13.94
CA VAL A 534 17.30 -31.24 -12.83
C VAL A 534 15.92 -30.78 -12.34
N ALA A 535 14.99 -30.45 -13.25
CA ALA A 535 13.62 -30.10 -12.92
C ALA A 535 12.93 -31.22 -12.13
N THR A 536 13.07 -32.48 -12.58
CA THR A 536 12.54 -33.66 -11.90
C THR A 536 13.13 -33.82 -10.50
N ALA A 537 14.44 -33.60 -10.34
CA ALA A 537 15.09 -33.67 -9.04
C ALA A 537 14.63 -32.55 -8.07
N ILE A 538 14.43 -31.33 -8.57
CA ILE A 538 13.85 -30.21 -7.78
C ILE A 538 12.44 -30.58 -7.32
N LEU A 539 11.55 -30.99 -8.23
CA LEU A 539 10.18 -31.35 -7.96
C LEU A 539 10.07 -32.51 -6.94
N GLY A 540 10.93 -33.52 -7.07
CA GLY A 540 10.99 -34.65 -6.14
C GLY A 540 11.35 -34.25 -4.70
N ARG A 541 11.93 -33.04 -4.48
CA ARG A 541 12.23 -32.52 -3.14
C ARG A 541 11.11 -31.64 -2.57
N VAL A 542 10.47 -30.82 -3.38
CA VAL A 542 9.54 -29.80 -2.89
C VAL A 542 8.08 -30.27 -2.93
N GLU A 543 7.65 -31.02 -3.95
CA GLU A 543 6.27 -31.47 -4.08
C GLU A 543 5.79 -32.38 -2.92
N PRO A 544 6.62 -33.29 -2.36
CA PRO A 544 6.18 -34.11 -1.23
C PRO A 544 5.81 -33.33 0.04
N ALA A 545 6.18 -32.05 0.12
CA ALA A 545 5.81 -31.18 1.23
C ALA A 545 4.34 -30.67 1.12
N LEU A 546 3.69 -30.76 -0.05
CA LEU A 546 2.31 -30.34 -0.22
C LEU A 546 1.29 -31.28 0.45
N PRO A 547 0.27 -30.75 1.18
CA PRO A 547 0.16 -29.35 1.59
C PRO A 547 1.10 -29.02 2.74
N THR A 548 1.64 -27.81 2.78
CA THR A 548 2.40 -27.29 3.92
C THR A 548 1.45 -26.66 4.94
N ASP A 549 2.03 -26.13 6.04
CA ASP A 549 1.27 -25.34 7.02
C ASP A 549 1.14 -23.85 6.58
N ASP A 550 1.76 -23.48 5.45
CA ASP A 550 1.80 -22.13 4.93
C ASP A 550 1.32 -22.04 3.48
N ARG A 551 0.33 -21.22 3.24
CA ARG A 551 -0.33 -21.09 1.93
C ARG A 551 0.52 -20.40 0.89
N GLU A 552 1.38 -19.48 1.28
CA GLU A 552 2.29 -18.82 0.32
C GLU A 552 3.33 -19.80 -0.19
N VAL A 553 3.82 -20.68 0.68
CA VAL A 553 4.70 -21.80 0.30
C VAL A 553 3.96 -22.76 -0.62
N ASP A 554 2.71 -23.12 -0.34
CA ASP A 554 1.88 -23.98 -1.20
C ASP A 554 1.68 -23.37 -2.59
N VAL A 555 1.33 -22.08 -2.66
CA VAL A 555 1.18 -21.34 -3.93
C VAL A 555 2.49 -21.34 -4.71
N ALA A 556 3.62 -21.11 -4.02
CA ALA A 556 4.94 -21.10 -4.66
C ALA A 556 5.33 -22.48 -5.20
N ILE A 557 5.08 -23.57 -4.45
CA ILE A 557 5.34 -24.94 -4.90
C ILE A 557 4.47 -25.31 -6.10
N VAL A 558 3.16 -25.00 -6.05
CA VAL A 558 2.22 -25.26 -7.15
C VAL A 558 2.60 -24.48 -8.41
N GLY A 559 2.97 -23.21 -8.26
CA GLY A 559 3.48 -22.38 -9.36
C GLY A 559 4.75 -22.95 -9.97
N LEU A 560 5.71 -23.35 -9.15
CA LEU A 560 6.95 -24.00 -9.56
C LEU A 560 6.67 -25.32 -10.29
N ALA A 561 5.82 -26.17 -9.74
CA ALA A 561 5.46 -27.46 -10.32
C ALA A 561 4.80 -27.30 -11.70
N SER A 562 3.90 -26.33 -11.84
CA SER A 562 3.30 -25.98 -13.14
C SER A 562 4.36 -25.51 -14.14
N ALA A 563 5.25 -24.60 -13.75
CA ALA A 563 6.29 -24.01 -14.60
C ALA A 563 7.33 -25.05 -15.07
N LEU A 564 7.67 -26.01 -14.20
CA LEU A 564 8.62 -27.11 -14.49
C LEU A 564 7.97 -28.31 -15.19
N GLY A 565 6.65 -28.27 -15.43
CA GLY A 565 5.94 -29.33 -16.14
C GLY A 565 5.82 -30.63 -15.33
N SER A 566 5.57 -30.50 -14.03
CA SER A 566 5.35 -31.65 -13.15
C SER A 566 4.25 -32.57 -13.66
N ARG A 567 4.41 -33.85 -13.41
CA ARG A 567 3.43 -34.88 -13.77
C ARG A 567 2.55 -35.32 -12.59
N THR A 568 2.88 -34.88 -11.37
CA THR A 568 2.30 -35.36 -10.10
C THR A 568 1.52 -34.31 -9.34
N PHE A 569 1.71 -33.03 -9.65
CA PHE A 569 1.14 -31.92 -8.88
C PHE A 569 -0.38 -31.71 -9.06
N LEU A 570 -1.00 -32.25 -10.12
CA LEU A 570 -2.40 -31.98 -10.46
C LEU A 570 -3.36 -32.35 -9.32
N GLU A 571 -3.19 -33.52 -8.72
CA GLU A 571 -4.03 -34.00 -7.61
C GLU A 571 -3.88 -33.12 -6.36
N PRO A 572 -2.66 -32.85 -5.85
CA PRO A 572 -2.45 -31.92 -4.74
C PRO A 572 -2.99 -30.51 -5.02
N ALA A 573 -2.70 -29.95 -6.20
CA ALA A 573 -3.16 -28.60 -6.57
C ALA A 573 -4.69 -28.52 -6.66
N LEU A 574 -5.38 -29.55 -7.14
CA LEU A 574 -6.83 -29.63 -7.16
C LEU A 574 -7.39 -29.69 -5.74
N SER A 575 -6.78 -30.46 -4.85
CA SER A 575 -7.20 -30.52 -3.45
C SER A 575 -7.02 -29.20 -2.73
N LEU A 576 -5.93 -28.48 -3.01
CA LEU A 576 -5.70 -27.11 -2.52
C LEU A 576 -6.75 -26.14 -3.08
N LEU A 577 -7.07 -26.19 -4.38
CA LEU A 577 -8.12 -25.35 -4.96
C LEU A 577 -9.49 -25.60 -4.30
N GLU A 578 -9.85 -26.87 -4.08
CA GLU A 578 -11.12 -27.26 -3.45
C GLU A 578 -11.20 -26.82 -1.98
N SER A 579 -10.05 -26.74 -1.31
CA SER A 579 -9.95 -26.27 0.08
C SER A 579 -9.70 -24.77 0.21
N ALA A 580 -9.35 -24.07 -0.88
CA ALA A 580 -9.03 -22.65 -0.90
C ALA A 580 -10.20 -21.80 -0.36
N ARG A 581 -9.91 -20.92 0.57
CA ARG A 581 -10.90 -20.09 1.28
C ARG A 581 -10.89 -18.63 0.82
N THR A 582 -9.79 -18.18 0.19
CA THR A 582 -9.66 -16.83 -0.36
C THR A 582 -9.71 -16.85 -1.87
N GLN A 583 -10.15 -15.73 -2.43
CA GLN A 583 -10.15 -15.54 -3.88
C GLN A 583 -8.73 -15.54 -4.43
N GLU A 584 -7.79 -14.95 -3.70
CA GLU A 584 -6.39 -14.84 -4.08
C GLU A 584 -5.75 -16.23 -4.27
N GLU A 585 -6.00 -17.15 -3.35
CA GLU A 585 -5.55 -18.56 -3.47
C GLU A 585 -6.21 -19.25 -4.67
N GLN A 586 -7.53 -19.09 -4.83
CA GLN A 586 -8.27 -19.67 -5.94
C GLN A 586 -7.71 -19.20 -7.29
N VAL A 587 -7.42 -17.88 -7.41
CA VAL A 587 -6.79 -17.31 -8.61
C VAL A 587 -5.43 -17.94 -8.86
N ALA A 588 -4.58 -18.07 -7.84
CA ALA A 588 -3.24 -18.64 -7.97
C ALA A 588 -3.29 -20.10 -8.44
N TYR A 589 -4.12 -20.93 -7.80
CA TYR A 589 -4.23 -22.34 -8.15
C TYR A 589 -4.90 -22.55 -9.51
N VAL A 590 -5.96 -21.80 -9.85
CA VAL A 590 -6.60 -21.89 -11.18
C VAL A 590 -5.60 -21.51 -12.27
N ARG A 591 -4.80 -20.44 -12.10
CA ARG A 591 -3.77 -20.03 -13.05
C ARG A 591 -2.72 -21.12 -13.26
N ALA A 592 -2.20 -21.72 -12.18
CA ALA A 592 -1.20 -22.78 -12.27
C ALA A 592 -1.74 -24.01 -12.98
N LEU A 593 -2.98 -24.43 -12.66
CA LEU A 593 -3.65 -25.57 -13.31
C LEU A 593 -3.92 -25.32 -14.79
N VAL A 594 -4.40 -24.14 -15.18
CA VAL A 594 -4.58 -23.74 -16.58
C VAL A 594 -3.23 -23.70 -17.29
N GLY A 595 -2.18 -23.13 -16.68
CA GLY A 595 -0.83 -23.06 -17.23
C GLY A 595 -0.23 -24.42 -17.54
N SER A 596 -0.66 -25.47 -16.86
CA SER A 596 -0.19 -26.85 -17.08
C SER A 596 -0.89 -27.61 -18.22
N ALA A 597 -1.82 -26.98 -18.93
CA ALA A 597 -2.68 -27.61 -19.95
C ALA A 597 -1.92 -28.43 -21.01
N GLY A 598 -0.74 -27.96 -21.42
CA GLY A 598 0.09 -28.61 -22.47
C GLY A 598 1.18 -29.52 -21.92
N SER A 599 1.43 -29.59 -20.62
CA SER A 599 2.59 -30.27 -20.01
C SER A 599 2.21 -31.41 -19.08
N ALA A 600 1.11 -31.28 -18.33
CA ALA A 600 0.71 -32.25 -17.32
C ALA A 600 -0.19 -33.37 -17.90
N PRO A 601 -0.21 -34.56 -17.25
CA PRO A 601 -0.98 -35.71 -17.74
C PRO A 601 -2.47 -35.62 -17.34
N TRP A 602 -3.19 -34.67 -17.94
CA TRP A 602 -4.61 -34.49 -17.72
C TRP A 602 -5.44 -35.71 -18.18
N THR A 603 -6.12 -36.35 -17.22
CA THR A 603 -7.14 -37.37 -17.52
C THR A 603 -8.51 -36.74 -17.65
N PRO A 604 -9.51 -37.39 -18.30
CA PRO A 604 -10.90 -36.90 -18.28
C PRO A 604 -11.45 -36.66 -16.90
N ALA A 605 -11.11 -37.51 -15.93
CA ALA A 605 -11.54 -37.37 -14.55
C ALA A 605 -10.94 -36.12 -13.84
N LEU A 606 -9.63 -35.87 -14.02
CA LEU A 606 -8.97 -34.68 -13.47
C LEU A 606 -9.49 -33.39 -14.12
N ARG A 607 -9.72 -33.38 -15.44
CA ARG A 607 -10.34 -32.25 -16.13
C ARG A 607 -11.75 -31.97 -15.62
N ALA A 608 -12.57 -33.02 -15.45
CA ALA A 608 -13.92 -32.87 -14.94
C ALA A 608 -13.93 -32.32 -13.50
N ARG A 609 -13.03 -32.81 -12.64
CA ARG A 609 -12.85 -32.34 -11.26
C ARG A 609 -12.44 -30.87 -11.26
N PHE A 610 -11.42 -30.48 -12.05
CA PHE A 610 -10.95 -29.10 -12.18
C PHE A 610 -12.03 -28.15 -12.67
N VAL A 611 -12.69 -28.50 -13.79
CA VAL A 611 -13.75 -27.67 -14.35
C VAL A 611 -14.92 -27.54 -13.37
N THR A 612 -15.25 -28.58 -12.61
CA THR A 612 -16.25 -28.51 -11.55
C THR A 612 -15.86 -27.50 -10.49
N ALA A 613 -14.67 -27.62 -9.90
CA ALA A 613 -14.17 -26.70 -8.88
C ALA A 613 -14.07 -25.26 -9.40
N ALA A 614 -13.55 -25.07 -10.60
CA ALA A 614 -13.41 -23.74 -11.21
C ALA A 614 -14.78 -23.09 -11.52
N LEU A 615 -15.78 -23.84 -12.00
CA LEU A 615 -17.13 -23.32 -12.23
C LEU A 615 -17.87 -22.99 -10.91
N ASP A 616 -17.46 -23.58 -9.78
CA ASP A 616 -18.01 -23.23 -8.46
C ASP A 616 -17.36 -22.00 -7.84
N THR A 617 -16.13 -21.65 -8.25
CA THR A 617 -15.34 -20.57 -7.65
C THR A 617 -15.23 -19.34 -8.55
N VAL A 618 -14.73 -19.49 -9.79
CA VAL A 618 -14.37 -18.37 -10.66
C VAL A 618 -15.53 -17.40 -10.95
N PRO A 619 -16.79 -17.83 -11.15
CA PRO A 619 -17.90 -16.91 -11.38
C PRO A 619 -18.21 -15.96 -10.21
N ARG A 620 -17.73 -16.30 -9.02
CA ARG A 620 -17.96 -15.54 -7.79
C ARG A 620 -16.87 -14.52 -7.50
N TRP A 621 -15.78 -14.53 -8.26
CA TRP A 621 -14.69 -13.59 -8.09
C TRP A 621 -15.16 -12.16 -8.32
N LYS A 622 -14.82 -11.30 -7.36
CA LYS A 622 -15.14 -9.88 -7.32
C LYS A 622 -13.85 -9.05 -7.24
N GLY A 623 -13.98 -7.75 -7.40
CA GLY A 623 -12.84 -6.86 -7.21
C GLY A 623 -12.81 -5.72 -8.21
N GLY A 624 -11.61 -5.19 -8.45
CA GLY A 624 -11.36 -4.11 -9.40
C GLY A 624 -11.56 -4.54 -10.86
N PHE A 625 -11.31 -3.61 -11.75
CA PHE A 625 -11.50 -3.83 -13.19
C PHE A 625 -10.65 -4.99 -13.72
N THR A 626 -9.38 -5.07 -13.30
CA THR A 626 -8.48 -6.16 -13.70
C THR A 626 -8.93 -7.51 -13.14
N ALA A 627 -9.40 -7.57 -11.90
CA ALA A 627 -9.90 -8.81 -11.31
C ALA A 627 -11.08 -9.39 -12.10
N ARG A 628 -11.98 -8.53 -12.59
CA ARG A 628 -13.10 -8.92 -13.44
C ARG A 628 -12.62 -9.47 -14.81
N ALA A 629 -11.65 -8.78 -15.43
CA ALA A 629 -11.07 -9.23 -16.68
C ALA A 629 -10.34 -10.58 -16.53
N VAL A 630 -9.63 -10.79 -15.42
CA VAL A 630 -8.98 -12.07 -15.08
C VAL A 630 -10.02 -13.16 -14.89
N ARG A 631 -11.12 -12.90 -14.17
CA ARG A 631 -12.24 -13.84 -14.01
C ARG A 631 -12.76 -14.33 -15.37
N ASP A 632 -13.09 -13.41 -16.27
CA ASP A 632 -13.66 -13.72 -17.57
C ASP A 632 -12.67 -14.49 -18.46
N SER A 633 -11.39 -14.13 -18.42
CA SER A 633 -10.30 -14.83 -19.08
C SER A 633 -10.11 -16.25 -18.53
N MET A 634 -10.11 -16.41 -17.21
CA MET A 634 -9.96 -17.73 -16.58
C MET A 634 -11.12 -18.65 -16.90
N LEU A 635 -12.36 -18.18 -16.88
CA LEU A 635 -13.53 -18.96 -17.31
C LEU A 635 -13.37 -19.47 -18.75
N HIS A 636 -12.87 -18.60 -19.64
CA HIS A 636 -12.60 -18.99 -21.01
C HIS A 636 -11.53 -20.09 -21.08
N GLN A 637 -10.40 -19.91 -20.42
CA GLN A 637 -9.28 -20.84 -20.44
C GLN A 637 -9.63 -22.19 -19.77
N VAL A 638 -10.30 -22.19 -18.62
CA VAL A 638 -10.80 -23.39 -17.94
C VAL A 638 -11.71 -24.21 -18.86
N THR A 639 -12.66 -23.54 -19.51
CA THR A 639 -13.60 -24.24 -20.42
C THR A 639 -12.93 -24.71 -21.70
N ALA A 640 -11.85 -24.08 -22.15
CA ALA A 640 -11.04 -24.49 -23.30
C ALA A 640 -10.27 -25.78 -23.06
N LEU A 641 -9.99 -26.16 -21.81
CA LEU A 641 -9.36 -27.43 -21.44
C LEU A 641 -10.22 -28.67 -21.79
N LEU A 642 -11.53 -28.48 -21.91
CA LEU A 642 -12.45 -29.58 -22.24
C LEU A 642 -12.41 -29.88 -23.74
N PRO A 643 -12.01 -31.10 -24.17
CA PRO A 643 -12.22 -31.55 -25.54
C PRO A 643 -13.73 -31.52 -25.90
N PRO A 644 -14.09 -31.43 -27.19
CA PRO A 644 -15.50 -31.33 -27.59
C PRO A 644 -16.40 -32.42 -27.01
N GLY A 645 -15.93 -33.64 -26.88
CA GLY A 645 -16.69 -34.77 -26.34
C GLY A 645 -16.88 -34.74 -24.81
N GLU A 646 -16.12 -33.90 -24.08
CA GLU A 646 -16.20 -33.77 -22.62
C GLU A 646 -16.98 -32.49 -22.19
N ARG A 647 -17.39 -31.63 -23.14
CA ARG A 647 -18.07 -30.34 -22.83
C ARG A 647 -19.55 -30.47 -22.50
N GLU A 648 -20.23 -31.43 -23.10
CA GLU A 648 -21.69 -31.54 -23.02
C GLU A 648 -22.21 -31.62 -21.57
N PRO A 649 -21.61 -32.40 -20.64
CA PRO A 649 -22.05 -32.45 -19.25
C PRO A 649 -21.93 -31.10 -18.51
N PHE A 650 -21.09 -30.21 -19.00
CA PHE A 650 -20.83 -28.90 -18.37
C PHE A 650 -21.55 -27.74 -19.07
N ALA A 651 -22.23 -27.97 -20.20
CA ALA A 651 -22.77 -26.91 -21.04
C ALA A 651 -23.70 -25.93 -20.26
N ALA A 652 -24.64 -26.47 -19.50
CA ALA A 652 -25.57 -25.66 -18.70
C ALA A 652 -24.84 -24.88 -17.60
N ARG A 653 -23.83 -25.46 -16.94
CA ARG A 653 -23.04 -24.80 -15.90
C ARG A 653 -22.15 -23.71 -16.46
N ILE A 654 -21.55 -23.93 -17.62
CA ILE A 654 -20.73 -22.94 -18.33
C ILE A 654 -21.59 -21.72 -18.71
N GLU A 655 -22.79 -21.94 -19.18
CA GLU A 655 -23.72 -20.83 -19.50
C GLU A 655 -24.15 -20.09 -18.25
N ALA A 656 -24.49 -20.81 -17.17
CA ALA A 656 -24.81 -20.21 -15.89
C ALA A 656 -23.66 -19.40 -15.29
N ALA A 657 -22.41 -19.85 -15.47
CA ALA A 657 -21.20 -19.17 -14.98
C ALA A 657 -20.93 -17.82 -15.67
N ARG A 658 -21.52 -17.56 -16.82
CA ARG A 658 -21.45 -16.27 -17.54
C ARG A 658 -22.47 -15.25 -17.05
N ALA A 659 -23.49 -15.71 -16.34
CA ALA A 659 -24.49 -14.83 -15.72
C ALA A 659 -23.89 -14.17 -14.45
N PRO A 660 -24.43 -12.99 -14.00
CA PRO A 660 -24.04 -12.43 -12.73
C PRO A 660 -24.19 -13.45 -11.60
N ALA A 661 -23.19 -13.58 -10.76
CA ALA A 661 -23.21 -14.53 -9.66
C ALA A 661 -24.34 -14.20 -8.68
N PRO A 662 -25.13 -15.20 -8.21
CA PRO A 662 -26.11 -14.98 -7.17
C PRO A 662 -25.42 -14.61 -5.85
N VAL A 663 -26.07 -13.81 -5.03
CA VAL A 663 -25.63 -13.51 -3.69
C VAL A 663 -25.67 -14.82 -2.87
N VAL A 664 -24.51 -15.32 -2.44
CA VAL A 664 -24.40 -16.53 -1.63
C VAL A 664 -24.14 -16.13 -0.18
N PRO A 665 -24.75 -16.81 0.82
CA PRO A 665 -24.43 -16.58 2.22
C PRO A 665 -22.93 -16.73 2.50
N ALA A 666 -22.41 -15.88 3.38
CA ALA A 666 -20.98 -15.85 3.73
C ALA A 666 -20.47 -17.18 4.33
N THR A 667 -21.34 -17.96 4.96
CA THR A 667 -21.02 -19.27 5.54
C THR A 667 -22.09 -20.31 5.20
N THR A 668 -21.69 -21.57 5.04
CA THR A 668 -22.58 -22.72 4.85
C THR A 668 -22.79 -23.49 6.16
N ARG A 669 -22.18 -23.04 7.27
CA ARG A 669 -22.33 -23.67 8.58
C ARG A 669 -23.77 -23.51 9.09
N PRO A 670 -24.34 -24.54 9.74
CA PRO A 670 -25.66 -24.43 10.34
C PRO A 670 -25.64 -23.45 11.53
N LEU A 671 -26.78 -22.79 11.72
CA LEU A 671 -27.00 -21.95 12.90
C LEU A 671 -26.90 -22.82 14.17
N VAL A 672 -26.04 -22.42 15.10
CA VAL A 672 -25.92 -23.06 16.42
C VAL A 672 -26.81 -22.34 17.44
N ARG A 673 -26.58 -21.06 17.59
CA ARG A 673 -27.31 -20.17 18.50
C ARG A 673 -27.07 -18.72 18.18
N LYS A 674 -28.05 -17.87 18.38
CA LYS A 674 -27.83 -16.41 18.39
C LYS A 674 -27.16 -16.01 19.70
N TRP A 675 -25.92 -15.51 19.61
CA TRP A 675 -25.10 -15.12 20.76
C TRP A 675 -25.25 -13.64 21.08
N THR A 676 -25.16 -13.32 22.38
CA THR A 676 -24.95 -11.96 22.88
C THR A 676 -23.65 -11.91 23.66
N VAL A 677 -23.13 -10.71 23.92
CA VAL A 677 -21.90 -10.51 24.71
C VAL A 677 -22.04 -11.14 26.10
N ASP A 678 -23.21 -10.95 26.74
CA ASP A 678 -23.48 -11.52 28.08
C ASP A 678 -23.46 -13.05 28.10
N ASP A 679 -23.92 -13.71 27.02
CA ASP A 679 -23.88 -15.17 26.89
C ASP A 679 -22.45 -15.73 26.85
N LEU A 680 -21.46 -14.91 26.48
CA LEU A 680 -20.06 -15.28 26.28
C LEU A 680 -19.09 -14.75 27.36
N ALA A 681 -19.61 -14.23 28.47
CA ALA A 681 -18.81 -13.68 29.57
C ALA A 681 -17.85 -14.70 30.22
N ASP A 682 -18.11 -16.00 30.16
CA ASP A 682 -17.19 -17.05 30.57
C ASP A 682 -16.14 -17.37 29.51
N VAL A 683 -16.49 -17.32 28.21
CA VAL A 683 -15.54 -17.43 27.09
C VAL A 683 -14.51 -16.31 27.16
N GLU A 684 -14.97 -15.09 27.44
CA GLU A 684 -14.10 -13.94 27.66
C GLU A 684 -13.07 -14.19 28.76
N ARG A 685 -13.54 -14.62 29.97
CA ARG A 685 -12.67 -14.95 31.09
C ARG A 685 -11.69 -16.08 30.79
N ASP A 686 -12.11 -17.11 30.05
CA ASP A 686 -11.26 -18.23 29.69
C ASP A 686 -10.22 -17.81 28.62
N ALA A 687 -10.60 -16.93 27.68
CA ALA A 687 -9.69 -16.32 26.72
C ALA A 687 -8.63 -15.46 27.42
N GLU A 688 -9.00 -14.64 28.42
CA GLU A 688 -8.06 -13.86 29.23
C GLU A 688 -7.00 -14.72 29.93
N ARG A 689 -7.37 -15.95 30.33
CA ARG A 689 -6.46 -16.92 30.93
C ARG A 689 -5.61 -17.70 29.93
N GLY A 690 -5.74 -17.40 28.66
CA GLY A 690 -5.02 -18.08 27.58
C GLY A 690 -5.65 -19.41 27.14
N GLY A 691 -6.96 -19.59 27.38
CA GLY A 691 -7.72 -20.76 26.92
C GLY A 691 -7.95 -20.75 25.41
N GLY A 692 -8.27 -21.90 24.84
CA GLY A 692 -8.58 -22.14 23.44
C GLY A 692 -7.39 -22.67 22.62
N ASP A 693 -7.71 -23.21 21.45
CA ASP A 693 -6.77 -23.79 20.49
C ASP A 693 -6.65 -22.87 19.27
N ALA A 694 -5.53 -22.15 19.16
CA ALA A 694 -5.28 -21.20 18.08
C ALA A 694 -5.23 -21.90 16.70
N GLY A 695 -4.80 -23.16 16.62
CA GLY A 695 -4.77 -23.91 15.36
C GLY A 695 -6.19 -24.23 14.85
N ARG A 696 -7.11 -24.61 15.77
CA ARG A 696 -8.54 -24.71 15.43
C ARG A 696 -9.13 -23.34 15.11
N GLY A 697 -8.77 -22.31 15.89
CA GLY A 697 -9.20 -20.93 15.66
C GLY A 697 -8.87 -20.43 14.26
N ARG A 698 -7.69 -20.73 13.72
CA ARG A 698 -7.30 -20.39 12.33
C ARG A 698 -8.30 -20.96 11.32
N ARG A 699 -8.69 -22.25 11.45
CA ARG A 699 -9.67 -22.85 10.56
C ARG A 699 -11.05 -22.20 10.71
N LEU A 700 -11.46 -21.91 11.94
CA LEU A 700 -12.73 -21.25 12.23
C LEU A 700 -12.79 -19.82 11.69
N PHE A 701 -11.68 -19.08 11.69
CA PHE A 701 -11.57 -17.75 11.08
C PHE A 701 -11.93 -17.79 9.59
N ALA A 702 -11.53 -18.83 8.88
CA ALA A 702 -11.92 -19.04 7.48
C ALA A 702 -13.37 -19.54 7.34
N GLU A 703 -13.80 -20.50 8.17
CA GLU A 703 -15.13 -21.12 8.09
C GLU A 703 -16.26 -20.17 8.50
N ALA A 704 -16.01 -19.25 9.42
CA ALA A 704 -16.94 -18.19 9.82
C ALA A 704 -16.89 -16.99 8.87
N ALA A 705 -16.20 -17.10 7.72
CA ALA A 705 -16.08 -16.10 6.67
C ALA A 705 -15.31 -14.81 7.06
N CYS A 706 -14.66 -14.76 8.21
CA CYS A 706 -13.84 -13.61 8.61
C CYS A 706 -12.73 -13.34 7.59
N LEU A 707 -12.07 -14.41 7.11
CA LEU A 707 -10.97 -14.35 6.14
C LEU A 707 -11.39 -13.76 4.78
N ALA A 708 -12.69 -13.77 4.46
CA ALA A 708 -13.18 -13.20 3.20
C ALA A 708 -13.00 -11.67 3.11
N CYS A 709 -12.99 -10.99 4.26
CA CYS A 709 -12.91 -9.54 4.34
C CYS A 709 -11.64 -9.07 5.07
N HIS A 710 -11.13 -9.86 6.02
CA HIS A 710 -10.03 -9.46 6.90
C HIS A 710 -8.72 -10.15 6.54
N GLY A 711 -7.63 -9.37 6.50
CA GLY A 711 -6.28 -9.90 6.47
C GLY A 711 -5.84 -10.39 7.87
N PHE A 712 -4.98 -11.43 7.92
CA PHE A 712 -4.29 -11.88 9.10
C PHE A 712 -2.96 -12.51 8.72
N ARG A 713 -1.83 -11.92 9.14
CA ARG A 713 -0.45 -12.33 8.80
C ARG A 713 -0.23 -12.52 7.28
N GLY A 714 -0.74 -11.59 6.48
CA GLY A 714 -0.60 -11.61 5.03
C GLY A 714 -1.67 -12.41 4.27
N GLU A 715 -2.45 -13.26 4.94
CA GLU A 715 -3.54 -14.02 4.34
C GLU A 715 -4.88 -13.28 4.47
N GLY A 716 -5.78 -13.46 3.53
CA GLY A 716 -7.17 -13.02 3.61
C GLY A 716 -7.51 -11.80 2.78
N GLY A 717 -8.78 -11.42 2.85
CA GLY A 717 -9.37 -10.30 2.11
C GLY A 717 -8.94 -8.93 2.64
N ARG A 718 -9.21 -7.87 1.86
CA ARG A 718 -8.78 -6.49 2.14
C ARG A 718 -9.95 -5.49 2.25
N ALA A 719 -11.20 -5.98 2.25
CA ALA A 719 -12.37 -5.11 2.41
C ALA A 719 -12.55 -4.61 3.85
N GLY A 720 -12.08 -5.38 4.82
CA GLY A 720 -11.97 -5.00 6.23
C GLY A 720 -10.53 -4.79 6.68
N PRO A 721 -10.32 -4.34 7.93
CA PRO A 721 -8.98 -4.14 8.50
C PRO A 721 -8.17 -5.43 8.57
N ASP A 722 -6.85 -5.29 8.47
CA ASP A 722 -5.92 -6.37 8.83
C ASP A 722 -5.97 -6.59 10.35
N LEU A 723 -6.20 -7.82 10.76
CA LEU A 723 -6.32 -8.23 12.15
C LEU A 723 -5.01 -8.77 12.75
N THR A 724 -3.90 -8.73 12.00
CA THR A 724 -2.58 -9.05 12.54
C THR A 724 -2.27 -8.17 13.74
N GLY A 725 -1.93 -8.80 14.86
CA GLY A 725 -1.69 -8.09 16.13
C GLY A 725 -2.95 -7.50 16.78
N ALA A 726 -4.15 -7.84 16.34
CA ALA A 726 -5.39 -7.38 16.98
C ALA A 726 -5.43 -7.71 18.48
N GLY A 727 -4.95 -8.90 18.87
CA GLY A 727 -4.89 -9.29 20.27
C GLY A 727 -3.92 -8.52 21.16
N ARG A 728 -3.05 -7.68 20.59
CA ARG A 728 -2.20 -6.74 21.33
C ARG A 728 -2.88 -5.40 21.58
N ARG A 729 -3.89 -5.07 20.76
CA ARG A 729 -4.61 -3.79 20.78
C ARG A 729 -5.97 -3.87 21.45
N PHE A 730 -6.60 -5.04 21.41
CA PHE A 730 -7.97 -5.27 21.85
C PHE A 730 -8.04 -6.38 22.90
N THR A 731 -8.86 -6.16 23.91
CA THR A 731 -9.16 -7.23 24.88
C THR A 731 -10.07 -8.29 24.24
N PRO A 732 -10.20 -9.52 24.85
CA PRO A 732 -11.20 -10.50 24.41
C PRO A 732 -12.62 -9.93 24.36
N HIS A 733 -12.96 -9.06 25.31
CA HIS A 733 -14.24 -8.34 25.32
C HIS A 733 -14.42 -7.47 24.08
N ASP A 734 -13.44 -6.63 23.75
CA ASP A 734 -13.50 -5.73 22.60
C ASP A 734 -13.64 -6.51 21.29
N LEU A 735 -12.91 -7.63 21.16
CA LEU A 735 -13.01 -8.51 19.99
C LEU A 735 -14.42 -9.12 19.87
N LEU A 736 -14.99 -9.62 20.97
CA LEU A 736 -16.36 -10.17 20.96
C LEU A 736 -17.38 -9.11 20.61
N VAL A 737 -17.32 -7.94 21.22
CA VAL A 737 -18.21 -6.79 20.94
C VAL A 737 -18.10 -6.40 19.45
N SER A 738 -16.90 -6.31 18.91
CA SER A 738 -16.67 -5.92 17.51
C SER A 738 -17.29 -6.89 16.51
N VAL A 739 -17.37 -8.20 16.84
CA VAL A 739 -17.96 -9.22 15.97
C VAL A 739 -19.46 -9.38 16.18
N LEU A 740 -19.94 -9.30 17.42
CA LEU A 740 -21.37 -9.46 17.75
C LEU A 740 -22.20 -8.20 17.46
N GLU A 741 -21.61 -7.04 17.68
CA GLU A 741 -22.24 -5.73 17.51
C GLU A 741 -21.42 -4.84 16.53
N PRO A 742 -21.21 -5.26 15.28
CA PRO A 742 -20.26 -4.61 14.36
C PRO A 742 -20.65 -3.17 13.99
N SER A 743 -21.90 -2.81 14.20
CA SER A 743 -22.40 -1.45 13.97
C SER A 743 -22.27 -0.54 15.21
N ARG A 744 -21.83 -1.06 16.37
CA ARG A 744 -21.69 -0.27 17.61
C ARG A 744 -20.57 0.77 17.53
N VAL A 745 -19.43 0.36 16.96
CA VAL A 745 -18.27 1.23 16.70
C VAL A 745 -17.73 0.86 15.34
N ILE A 746 -17.92 1.73 14.37
CA ILE A 746 -17.43 1.54 13.00
C ILE A 746 -16.19 2.43 12.85
N ALA A 747 -15.04 1.81 12.58
CA ALA A 747 -13.84 2.57 12.27
C ALA A 747 -14.05 3.38 10.98
N GLU A 748 -13.75 4.67 11.03
CA GLU A 748 -14.12 5.65 10.01
C GLU A 748 -13.62 5.27 8.61
N GLN A 749 -12.42 4.71 8.51
CA GLN A 749 -11.83 4.26 7.25
C GLN A 749 -12.58 3.09 6.58
N TYR A 750 -13.45 2.40 7.33
CA TYR A 750 -14.30 1.31 6.83
C TYR A 750 -15.78 1.67 6.85
N ALA A 751 -16.14 2.86 7.34
CA ALA A 751 -17.52 3.33 7.35
C ALA A 751 -18.02 3.57 5.92
N LEU A 752 -19.25 3.12 5.67
CA LEU A 752 -19.98 3.52 4.47
C LEU A 752 -20.69 4.86 4.70
N GLN A 753 -21.05 5.51 3.62
CA GLN A 753 -21.80 6.75 3.64
C GLN A 753 -23.17 6.52 2.97
N VAL A 754 -24.19 7.17 3.49
CA VAL A 754 -25.50 7.24 2.85
C VAL A 754 -25.57 8.55 2.07
N TYR A 755 -25.72 8.43 0.76
CA TYR A 755 -25.84 9.55 -0.19
C TYR A 755 -27.31 9.79 -0.46
N ARG A 756 -27.80 11.01 -0.21
CA ARG A 756 -29.13 11.47 -0.57
C ARG A 756 -29.02 12.47 -1.70
N MET A 757 -29.65 12.16 -2.82
CA MET A 757 -29.61 12.99 -4.01
C MET A 757 -30.80 13.95 -4.03
N ALA A 758 -30.64 15.10 -4.69
CA ALA A 758 -31.68 16.12 -4.83
C ALA A 758 -32.94 15.62 -5.57
N ASP A 759 -32.84 14.54 -6.34
CA ASP A 759 -33.97 13.87 -6.98
C ASP A 759 -34.68 12.87 -6.06
N GLY A 760 -34.26 12.74 -4.80
CA GLY A 760 -34.81 11.81 -3.81
C GLY A 760 -34.19 10.42 -3.84
N THR A 761 -33.26 10.11 -4.76
CA THR A 761 -32.53 8.85 -4.79
C THR A 761 -31.61 8.74 -3.57
N THR A 762 -31.55 7.55 -2.97
CA THR A 762 -30.66 7.28 -1.84
C THR A 762 -29.89 6.00 -2.09
N PHE A 763 -28.58 6.01 -1.87
CA PHE A 763 -27.73 4.82 -1.92
C PHE A 763 -26.67 4.87 -0.85
N THR A 764 -26.06 3.72 -0.54
CA THR A 764 -25.00 3.59 0.45
C THR A 764 -23.76 3.06 -0.24
N GLY A 765 -22.61 3.63 0.08
CA GLY A 765 -21.35 3.22 -0.53
C GLY A 765 -20.18 3.97 0.06
N ARG A 766 -19.04 3.87 -0.60
CA ARG A 766 -17.79 4.55 -0.26
C ARG A 766 -17.24 5.27 -1.48
N THR A 767 -16.90 6.56 -1.34
CA THR A 767 -16.22 7.29 -2.42
C THR A 767 -14.90 6.60 -2.75
N VAL A 768 -14.67 6.32 -4.03
CA VAL A 768 -13.44 5.67 -4.51
C VAL A 768 -12.62 6.58 -5.40
N ASN A 769 -13.24 7.61 -6.02
CA ASN A 769 -12.54 8.56 -6.87
C ASN A 769 -13.34 9.85 -7.07
N MET A 770 -12.68 10.91 -7.55
CA MET A 770 -13.29 12.19 -7.92
C MET A 770 -12.64 12.76 -9.17
N ALA A 771 -13.39 13.52 -9.97
CA ALA A 771 -12.86 14.24 -11.13
C ALA A 771 -13.71 15.49 -11.39
N GLY A 772 -13.18 16.67 -11.13
CA GLY A 772 -13.94 17.91 -11.18
C GLY A 772 -15.08 17.93 -10.19
N ASP A 773 -16.32 17.97 -10.68
CA ASP A 773 -17.56 17.89 -9.91
C ASP A 773 -18.19 16.48 -9.90
N GLU A 774 -17.55 15.50 -10.53
CA GLU A 774 -18.01 14.11 -10.55
C GLU A 774 -17.38 13.31 -9.41
N VAL A 775 -18.22 12.58 -8.68
CA VAL A 775 -17.79 11.68 -7.58
C VAL A 775 -18.19 10.24 -7.93
N MET A 776 -17.25 9.33 -7.73
CA MET A 776 -17.41 7.89 -7.98
C MET A 776 -17.51 7.16 -6.66
N VAL A 777 -18.57 6.38 -6.47
CA VAL A 777 -18.87 5.66 -5.22
C VAL A 777 -19.04 4.19 -5.50
N ALA A 778 -18.28 3.34 -4.80
CA ALA A 778 -18.50 1.91 -4.78
C ALA A 778 -19.60 1.55 -3.77
N THR A 779 -20.66 0.90 -4.22
CA THR A 779 -21.76 0.44 -3.35
C THR A 779 -21.53 -0.95 -2.74
N ASP A 780 -20.59 -1.73 -3.28
CA ASP A 780 -20.05 -2.97 -2.69
C ASP A 780 -18.53 -2.83 -2.50
N PRO A 781 -18.02 -2.67 -1.28
CA PRO A 781 -16.59 -2.57 -1.00
C PRO A 781 -15.76 -3.78 -1.46
N ASN A 782 -16.39 -4.95 -1.64
CA ASN A 782 -15.72 -6.14 -2.17
C ASN A 782 -15.68 -6.16 -3.70
N ASP A 783 -16.50 -5.36 -4.37
CA ASP A 783 -16.56 -5.27 -5.83
C ASP A 783 -16.59 -3.79 -6.29
N PRO A 784 -15.59 -2.98 -5.97
CA PRO A 784 -15.60 -1.56 -6.30
C PRO A 784 -15.74 -1.31 -7.80
N GLY A 785 -15.10 -2.14 -8.63
CA GLY A 785 -15.18 -2.00 -10.09
C GLY A 785 -16.52 -2.43 -10.71
N GLY A 786 -17.33 -3.22 -10.00
CA GLY A 786 -18.63 -3.71 -10.47
C GLY A 786 -19.82 -2.94 -9.90
N SER A 787 -19.62 -2.21 -8.85
CA SER A 787 -20.66 -1.53 -8.07
C SER A 787 -20.57 0.01 -8.11
N GLU A 788 -19.77 0.57 -9.03
CA GLU A 788 -19.53 2.01 -9.13
C GLU A 788 -20.79 2.78 -9.55
N VAL A 789 -21.14 3.79 -8.77
CA VAL A 789 -22.16 4.80 -9.06
C VAL A 789 -21.48 6.16 -9.19
N ARG A 790 -21.86 6.95 -10.19
CA ARG A 790 -21.32 8.29 -10.42
C ARG A 790 -22.41 9.33 -10.20
N TYR A 791 -22.06 10.44 -9.57
CA TYR A 791 -22.93 11.59 -9.40
C TYR A 791 -22.13 12.88 -9.43
N ARG A 792 -22.80 14.01 -9.64
CA ARG A 792 -22.17 15.34 -9.54
C ARG A 792 -22.38 15.90 -8.15
N THR A 793 -21.41 16.60 -7.61
CA THR A 793 -21.51 17.24 -6.30
C THR A 793 -22.68 18.20 -6.18
N GLY A 794 -23.10 18.85 -7.30
CA GLY A 794 -24.28 19.71 -7.36
C GLY A 794 -25.63 18.97 -7.26
N ASP A 795 -25.67 17.67 -7.53
CA ASP A 795 -26.88 16.84 -7.43
C ASP A 795 -27.04 16.21 -6.03
N LEU A 796 -26.08 16.42 -5.15
CA LEU A 796 -26.06 15.88 -3.80
C LEU A 796 -26.84 16.80 -2.85
N GLU A 797 -27.82 16.25 -2.12
CA GLU A 797 -28.54 16.93 -1.05
C GLU A 797 -27.83 16.76 0.29
N GLU A 798 -27.46 15.52 0.62
CA GLU A 798 -26.84 15.20 1.92
C GLU A 798 -25.97 13.93 1.83
N VAL A 799 -24.87 13.90 2.58
CA VAL A 799 -24.09 12.69 2.86
C VAL A 799 -23.96 12.54 4.36
N VAL A 800 -24.31 11.38 4.88
CA VAL A 800 -24.18 11.06 6.30
C VAL A 800 -23.50 9.71 6.49
N PRO A 801 -22.74 9.50 7.58
CA PRO A 801 -22.19 8.18 7.88
C PRO A 801 -23.31 7.14 7.98
N SER A 802 -23.09 5.96 7.40
CA SER A 802 -24.01 4.84 7.57
C SER A 802 -24.00 4.37 9.03
N PRO A 803 -25.16 4.24 9.67
CA PRO A 803 -25.24 3.69 11.02
C PRO A 803 -25.02 2.16 11.03
N VAL A 804 -24.90 1.53 9.85
CA VAL A 804 -24.76 0.08 9.70
C VAL A 804 -23.38 -0.22 9.12
N SER A 805 -22.64 -1.11 9.81
CA SER A 805 -21.38 -1.63 9.33
C SER A 805 -21.54 -2.51 8.08
N PHE A 806 -20.54 -2.50 7.22
CA PHE A 806 -20.43 -3.48 6.13
C PHE A 806 -20.18 -4.90 6.65
N MET A 807 -19.56 -5.04 7.84
CA MET A 807 -19.39 -6.32 8.51
C MET A 807 -20.77 -6.86 8.94
N PRO A 808 -21.20 -8.05 8.50
CA PRO A 808 -22.52 -8.58 8.83
C PRO A 808 -22.58 -9.04 10.29
N GLU A 809 -23.77 -8.92 10.89
CA GLU A 809 -24.08 -9.54 12.19
C GLU A 809 -24.21 -11.06 12.07
N GLY A 810 -24.09 -11.77 13.19
CA GLY A 810 -24.40 -13.19 13.29
C GLY A 810 -23.29 -14.13 12.81
N LEU A 811 -22.08 -13.64 12.52
CA LEU A 811 -20.96 -14.49 12.10
C LEU A 811 -20.60 -15.56 13.15
N LEU A 812 -20.70 -15.25 14.44
CA LEU A 812 -20.47 -16.20 15.54
C LEU A 812 -21.65 -17.14 15.78
N ASP A 813 -22.83 -16.87 15.26
CA ASP A 813 -24.03 -17.65 15.49
C ASP A 813 -23.96 -19.08 14.93
N THR A 814 -22.98 -19.32 14.03
CA THR A 814 -22.68 -20.64 13.45
C THR A 814 -21.59 -21.39 14.21
N LEU A 815 -21.05 -20.83 15.28
CA LEU A 815 -19.99 -21.40 16.10
C LEU A 815 -20.55 -21.82 17.48
N SER A 816 -20.03 -22.92 18.00
CA SER A 816 -20.25 -23.29 19.39
C SER A 816 -19.39 -22.40 20.31
N ARG A 817 -19.69 -22.45 21.62
CA ARG A 817 -18.95 -21.69 22.63
C ARG A 817 -17.44 -22.01 22.64
N ASP A 818 -17.08 -23.31 22.56
CA ASP A 818 -15.69 -23.74 22.53
C ASP A 818 -14.98 -23.26 21.22
N GLU A 819 -15.69 -23.27 20.10
CA GLU A 819 -15.17 -22.76 18.83
C GLU A 819 -14.95 -21.23 18.88
N ILE A 820 -15.80 -20.48 19.58
CA ILE A 820 -15.58 -19.03 19.77
C ILE A 820 -14.33 -18.80 20.64
N LEU A 821 -14.10 -19.61 21.66
CA LEU A 821 -12.88 -19.52 22.47
C LEU A 821 -11.63 -19.80 21.63
N ASP A 822 -11.67 -20.80 20.75
CA ASP A 822 -10.57 -21.11 19.84
C ASP A 822 -10.30 -19.96 18.84
N LEU A 823 -11.36 -19.34 18.30
CA LEU A 823 -11.23 -18.18 17.41
C LEU A 823 -10.57 -17.01 18.12
N LEU A 824 -10.95 -16.72 19.38
CA LEU A 824 -10.30 -15.68 20.18
C LEU A 824 -8.83 -16.03 20.48
N ALA A 825 -8.50 -17.29 20.73
CA ALA A 825 -7.12 -17.73 20.94
C ALA A 825 -6.26 -17.47 19.68
N PHE A 826 -6.80 -17.71 18.50
CA PHE A 826 -6.13 -17.40 17.23
C PHE A 826 -5.91 -15.89 17.04
N LEU A 827 -6.94 -15.07 17.19
CA LEU A 827 -6.85 -13.61 17.03
C LEU A 827 -5.87 -12.95 18.00
N ARG A 828 -5.71 -13.53 19.20
CA ARG A 828 -4.78 -13.05 20.22
C ARG A 828 -3.34 -13.49 20.02
N GLY A 829 -3.13 -14.59 19.33
CA GLY A 829 -1.80 -15.13 19.03
C GLY A 829 -1.11 -14.48 17.83
N GLY A 830 -1.70 -13.45 17.24
CA GLY A 830 -1.23 -12.76 16.04
C GLY A 830 -0.08 -11.79 16.25
#